data_284a45e45f49924ae1124b6f6d11de67
#
_entry.id   284a45e45f49924ae1124b6f6d11de67
#
_cell.length_a   1.000
_cell.length_b   1.000
_cell.length_c   1.000
_cell.angle_alpha   90.00
_cell.angle_beta   90.00
_cell.angle_gamma   90.00
#
_symmetry.space_group_name_H-M   'P 1'
#
loop_
_entity.id
_entity.type
_entity.pdbx_description
1 polymer ?
#
loop_
_entity_poly.entity_id
_entity_poly.type
_entity_poly.pdbx_seq_one_letter_code
_entity_poly.pdbx_strand_id
1 'polypeptide(L)'
;MNAQMILKLPEVPEKTKEKIGKAEKVLLIAGKVLATMLLVCVFTGILCAGAFGLYVRKYLQPKADIDVGSINMNYSSVIYATNASTGEKTELTRLYGSENRVWANYDQIPKNLADAFIAIEDERFESHKGVDWKRTIGATINLILPFSSNFGGSTITQQVVKNLTGDNEPTIQRKVLEILRALNVERKLSKDQIMEIYLNTINLSQGCYGVSSAAYVYFGKEVSDLSLAECACIAGITNSPTYYDPFQNPDNNKRRQELILGKMLELGKISKAEHDQAVAEKLAFRKYDEEDSETKDVRSYFVDLLTTELISELKETFGYSNTIAYKMLYAGGLSIEATIDPAVQAAMEQVYKDRSNFPTVKGTTQLESAMVIFSPDGRLLGLVGGIGEKYGNLVLNRAVSRRSPGSSIKPISVYAPAIEYGLITPYSVLDDSPAKLINSSGALVEPESAILLGPTGLSAWPANQSRTYAGRTTVMSAVAKSLNTVAVRTLDLMSLDTAFDFATENFGLSLMRQETINGTYYNDLTYSALALGGVSRGVSLLELTAAYVPFLNDGLYTKPTTYLRVLDADGNVLIDHTAGESVAISQNTAYYMRAMLENVVKNGTGTAAALNGIAVAGKTGTTSNDYDRWFVGFTPYYVGGVWFGFDQQKEITGLSGNPSVATWKKVMEILHADKASAAFETPAELQTYSYCLDSGGIPTAACKSDPRGSRVAYGKFLPKDAPKSLCTLHTTVRICGESGKLARAYCPEETIQTASRLNLYRYFAVPNIEVADERYTVHFEGALSERILSYYYPATCKDGNALEGQCTIHLAPPEPIETTPPVETDPLEPPDLPPEPDPGPGI
;
A
#
# COMPACT_ATOMS: atom_id res chain seq x y z
N MET A 1 -4.75 86.44 74.47
CA MET A 1 -6.19 86.59 74.13
C MET A 1 -6.50 85.53 73.09
N ASN A 2 -7.35 84.54 73.44
CA ASN A 2 -7.87 83.38 72.74
C ASN A 2 -8.80 83.79 71.57
N ALA A 3 -8.70 83.12 70.41
CA ALA A 3 -9.81 82.90 69.49
C ALA A 3 -9.64 81.53 68.84
N GLN A 4 -10.30 80.54 69.37
CA GLN A 4 -10.59 79.23 68.70
C GLN A 4 -11.66 79.49 67.58
N MET A 5 -11.30 79.34 66.35
CA MET A 5 -12.21 79.36 65.22
C MET A 5 -12.61 77.89 64.90
N ILE A 6 -13.80 77.52 65.37
CA ILE A 6 -14.42 76.25 65.10
C ILE A 6 -15.03 76.36 63.74
N LEU A 7 -14.47 75.67 62.72
CA LEU A 7 -15.12 75.42 61.40
C LEU A 7 -16.24 74.44 61.60
N LYS A 8 -17.49 74.87 61.59
CA LYS A 8 -18.65 74.03 61.42
C LYS A 8 -18.71 73.55 60.00
N LEU A 9 -18.43 72.26 59.79
CA LEU A 9 -18.74 71.57 58.51
C LEU A 9 -20.25 71.54 58.30
N PRO A 10 -20.77 71.74 57.08
CA PRO A 10 -22.19 71.74 56.81
C PRO A 10 -22.78 70.36 57.04
N GLU A 11 -23.88 70.23 57.73
CA GLU A 11 -24.63 69.05 58.01
C GLU A 11 -25.11 68.43 56.69
N VAL A 12 -24.67 67.21 56.42
CA VAL A 12 -25.09 66.46 55.20
C VAL A 12 -26.60 66.20 55.30
N PRO A 13 -27.39 66.57 54.30
CA PRO A 13 -28.82 66.40 54.28
C PRO A 13 -29.22 64.94 54.53
N GLU A 14 -30.28 64.69 55.31
CA GLU A 14 -30.70 63.33 55.76
C GLU A 14 -30.94 62.37 54.60
N LYS A 15 -31.44 62.83 53.43
CA LYS A 15 -31.54 62.03 52.20
C LYS A 15 -30.21 61.57 51.59
N THR A 16 -29.12 62.33 51.89
CA THR A 16 -27.73 62.00 51.46
C THR A 16 -27.15 61.00 52.40
N LYS A 17 -27.39 61.11 53.74
CA LYS A 17 -27.01 60.12 54.74
C LYS A 17 -27.63 58.72 54.45
N GLU A 18 -28.95 58.69 54.06
CA GLU A 18 -29.65 57.47 53.68
C GLU A 18 -29.14 56.88 52.37
N LYS A 19 -28.75 57.66 51.36
CA LYS A 19 -28.11 57.20 50.14
C LYS A 19 -26.70 56.65 50.39
N ILE A 20 -25.90 57.33 51.27
CA ILE A 20 -24.59 56.87 51.64
C ILE A 20 -24.68 55.54 52.42
N GLY A 21 -25.59 55.39 53.38
CA GLY A 21 -25.82 54.15 54.12
C GLY A 21 -26.36 52.99 53.26
N LYS A 22 -27.13 53.29 52.20
CA LYS A 22 -27.52 52.26 51.20
C LYS A 22 -26.36 51.88 50.33
N ALA A 23 -25.50 52.81 49.86
CA ALA A 23 -24.29 52.52 49.09
C ALA A 23 -23.27 51.73 49.89
N GLU A 24 -23.03 52.06 51.19
CA GLU A 24 -22.16 51.28 52.07
C GLU A 24 -22.68 49.85 52.26
N LYS A 25 -23.99 49.64 52.44
CA LYS A 25 -24.57 48.29 52.53
C LYS A 25 -24.40 47.52 51.25
N VAL A 26 -24.61 48.15 50.04
CA VAL A 26 -24.41 47.51 48.74
C VAL A 26 -22.94 47.15 48.55
N LEU A 27 -22.00 48.05 48.94
CA LEU A 27 -20.55 47.79 48.83
C LEU A 27 -20.14 46.63 49.74
N LEU A 28 -20.70 46.56 50.95
CA LEU A 28 -20.44 45.49 51.92
C LEU A 28 -20.98 44.14 51.45
N ILE A 29 -22.16 44.15 50.86
CA ILE A 29 -22.76 42.95 50.21
C ILE A 29 -21.91 42.52 48.99
N ALA A 30 -21.54 43.47 48.13
CA ALA A 30 -20.67 43.18 46.97
C ALA A 30 -19.30 42.64 47.41
N GLY A 31 -18.72 43.22 48.46
CA GLY A 31 -17.45 42.75 49.07
C GLY A 31 -17.57 41.29 49.63
N LYS A 32 -18.67 41.01 50.32
CA LYS A 32 -18.96 39.63 50.80
C LYS A 32 -19.16 38.64 49.66
N VAL A 33 -19.90 39.01 48.60
CA VAL A 33 -20.07 38.18 47.39
C VAL A 33 -18.74 37.93 46.70
N LEU A 34 -17.90 38.96 46.53
CA LEU A 34 -16.57 38.86 45.93
C LEU A 34 -15.63 37.97 46.76
N ALA A 35 -15.65 38.16 48.09
CA ALA A 35 -14.87 37.33 49.03
C ALA A 35 -15.33 35.86 49.00
N THR A 36 -16.64 35.61 48.91
CA THR A 36 -17.20 34.27 48.81
C THR A 36 -16.84 33.62 47.47
N MET A 37 -16.94 34.38 46.37
CA MET A 37 -16.48 33.92 45.05
C MET A 37 -14.99 33.58 45.06
N LEU A 38 -14.17 34.43 45.64
CA LEU A 38 -12.70 34.19 45.76
C LEU A 38 -12.45 32.92 46.60
N LEU A 39 -13.17 32.74 47.71
CA LEU A 39 -13.04 31.57 48.58
C LEU A 39 -13.44 30.30 47.85
N VAL A 40 -14.53 30.30 47.09
CA VAL A 40 -15.00 29.19 46.25
C VAL A 40 -13.93 28.87 45.19
N CYS A 41 -13.43 29.89 44.49
CA CYS A 41 -12.34 29.72 43.49
C CYS A 41 -11.07 29.09 44.11
N VAL A 42 -10.66 29.56 45.27
CA VAL A 42 -9.48 28.99 45.97
C VAL A 42 -9.75 27.53 46.41
N PHE A 43 -10.93 27.25 46.96
CA PHE A 43 -11.26 25.88 47.41
C PHE A 43 -11.39 24.91 46.24
N THR A 44 -12.03 25.33 45.15
CA THR A 44 -12.12 24.58 43.87
C THR A 44 -10.72 24.36 43.30
N GLY A 45 -9.87 25.39 43.32
CA GLY A 45 -8.48 25.30 42.89
C GLY A 45 -7.67 24.25 43.68
N ILE A 46 -7.82 24.22 45.02
CA ILE A 46 -7.15 23.25 45.90
C ILE A 46 -7.66 21.81 45.58
N LEU A 47 -8.97 21.62 45.41
CA LEU A 47 -9.54 20.33 45.06
C LEU A 47 -9.06 19.82 43.69
N CYS A 48 -9.07 20.69 42.69
CA CYS A 48 -8.56 20.39 41.35
C CYS A 48 -7.05 20.05 41.38
N ALA A 49 -6.27 20.82 42.13
CA ALA A 49 -4.83 20.55 42.28
C ALA A 49 -4.58 19.19 43.03
N GLY A 50 -5.37 18.88 44.04
CA GLY A 50 -5.30 17.60 44.76
C GLY A 50 -5.66 16.41 43.88
N ALA A 51 -6.76 16.51 43.10
CA ALA A 51 -7.18 15.49 42.13
C ALA A 51 -6.12 15.31 41.04
N PHE A 52 -5.58 16.41 40.50
CA PHE A 52 -4.51 16.39 39.51
C PHE A 52 -3.22 15.77 40.08
N GLY A 53 -2.85 16.08 41.32
CA GLY A 53 -1.70 15.47 42.01
C GLY A 53 -1.85 13.95 42.16
N LEU A 54 -3.05 13.47 42.54
CA LEU A 54 -3.37 12.04 42.58
C LEU A 54 -3.30 11.38 41.18
N TYR A 55 -3.81 12.04 40.14
CA TYR A 55 -3.70 11.59 38.78
C TYR A 55 -2.23 11.46 38.32
N VAL A 56 -1.43 12.50 38.55
CA VAL A 56 0.01 12.49 38.24
C VAL A 56 0.71 11.32 38.94
N ARG A 57 0.45 11.14 40.25
CA ARG A 57 1.09 10.07 41.03
C ARG A 57 0.69 8.68 40.55
N LYS A 58 -0.61 8.46 40.20
CA LYS A 58 -1.12 7.15 39.84
C LYS A 58 -0.84 6.75 38.40
N TYR A 59 -0.90 7.71 37.47
CA TYR A 59 -0.90 7.43 36.00
C TYR A 59 0.33 7.94 35.27
N LEU A 60 0.95 9.05 35.71
CA LEU A 60 2.09 9.65 35.02
C LEU A 60 3.45 9.28 35.63
N GLN A 61 3.53 9.22 36.95
CA GLN A 61 4.79 8.90 37.63
C GLN A 61 5.38 7.52 37.27
N PRO A 62 4.58 6.44 37.10
CA PRO A 62 5.10 5.16 36.60
C PRO A 62 5.67 5.21 35.20
N LYS A 63 5.21 6.17 34.35
CA LYS A 63 5.67 6.39 32.97
C LYS A 63 6.83 7.40 32.88
N ALA A 64 7.25 7.94 33.99
CA ALA A 64 8.30 8.96 34.04
C ALA A 64 9.72 8.38 34.04
N ASP A 65 9.88 7.07 34.18
CA ASP A 65 11.18 6.44 34.07
C ASP A 65 11.54 6.20 32.61
N ILE A 66 12.68 6.75 32.19
CA ILE A 66 13.30 6.48 30.90
C ILE A 66 14.58 5.72 31.20
N ASP A 67 14.75 4.57 30.56
CA ASP A 67 16.01 3.85 30.65
C ASP A 67 17.06 4.57 29.80
N VAL A 68 17.80 5.46 30.47
CA VAL A 68 18.95 6.17 29.89
C VAL A 68 20.26 5.41 30.12
N GLY A 69 20.25 4.35 30.91
CA GLY A 69 21.45 3.57 31.27
C GLY A 69 21.94 2.67 30.13
N SER A 70 21.04 2.25 29.26
CA SER A 70 21.36 1.43 28.06
C SER A 70 22.01 2.22 26.92
N ILE A 71 22.26 3.52 27.07
CA ILE A 71 22.79 4.39 26.03
C ILE A 71 24.33 4.35 25.94
N ASN A 72 24.99 3.51 26.71
CA ASN A 72 26.46 3.39 26.64
C ASN A 72 26.86 2.42 25.50
N MET A 73 26.85 2.90 24.26
CA MET A 73 26.93 2.12 23.04
C MET A 73 28.12 2.59 22.19
N ASN A 74 29.16 1.79 22.17
CA ASN A 74 30.35 2.00 21.32
C ASN A 74 30.70 0.76 20.47
N TYR A 75 29.69 -0.08 20.14
CA TYR A 75 29.91 -1.31 19.39
C TYR A 75 29.18 -1.23 18.04
N SER A 76 29.95 -1.40 16.94
CA SER A 76 29.34 -1.47 15.61
C SER A 76 28.43 -2.68 15.49
N SER A 77 27.22 -2.47 14.94
CA SER A 77 26.32 -3.58 14.61
C SER A 77 26.79 -4.30 13.35
N VAL A 78 26.51 -5.58 13.27
CA VAL A 78 26.94 -6.45 12.17
C VAL A 78 25.74 -7.13 11.54
N ILE A 79 25.65 -7.06 10.21
CA ILE A 79 24.67 -7.80 9.42
C ILE A 79 25.34 -9.07 8.93
N TYR A 80 24.74 -10.21 9.25
CA TYR A 80 25.15 -11.52 8.80
C TYR A 80 24.21 -12.03 7.71
N ALA A 81 24.77 -12.58 6.64
CA ALA A 81 24.03 -13.36 5.66
C ALA A 81 24.17 -14.85 5.98
N THR A 82 23.13 -15.62 5.74
CA THR A 82 23.18 -17.07 5.84
C THR A 82 23.16 -17.65 4.43
N ASN A 83 24.19 -18.41 4.06
CA ASN A 83 24.18 -19.16 2.81
C ASN A 83 23.08 -20.21 2.85
N ALA A 84 22.09 -20.11 1.96
CA ALA A 84 20.94 -21.01 1.93
C ALA A 84 21.32 -22.49 1.67
N SER A 85 22.46 -22.74 1.01
CA SER A 85 22.91 -24.10 0.66
C SER A 85 23.74 -24.79 1.76
N THR A 86 24.53 -24.01 2.51
CA THR A 86 25.46 -24.56 3.52
C THR A 86 25.02 -24.28 4.97
N GLY A 87 24.08 -23.32 5.19
CA GLY A 87 23.71 -22.84 6.52
C GLY A 87 24.81 -21.99 7.20
N GLU A 88 25.89 -21.71 6.52
CA GLU A 88 27.01 -20.93 7.05
C GLU A 88 26.66 -19.45 7.15
N LYS A 89 26.90 -18.86 8.33
CA LYS A 89 26.75 -17.42 8.55
C LYS A 89 28.04 -16.70 8.20
N THR A 90 27.97 -15.76 7.28
CA THR A 90 29.07 -14.89 6.89
C THR A 90 28.73 -13.43 7.20
N GLU A 91 29.71 -12.64 7.62
CA GLU A 91 29.58 -11.21 7.78
C GLU A 91 29.30 -10.60 6.39
N LEU A 92 28.09 -10.04 6.20
CA LEU A 92 27.73 -9.35 4.96
C LEU A 92 28.30 -7.94 4.94
N THR A 93 28.06 -7.20 6.00
CA THR A 93 28.59 -5.86 6.20
C THR A 93 28.52 -5.47 7.67
N ARG A 94 29.43 -4.61 8.06
CA ARG A 94 29.41 -3.98 9.37
C ARG A 94 28.79 -2.61 9.22
N LEU A 95 27.76 -2.36 9.98
CA LEU A 95 27.22 -1.02 10.08
C LEU A 95 28.17 -0.23 10.96
N TYR A 96 29.21 0.24 10.37
CA TYR A 96 29.92 1.35 10.97
C TYR A 96 28.91 2.49 11.00
N GLY A 97 28.73 3.14 12.11
CA GLY A 97 28.52 4.57 12.02
C GLY A 97 29.63 5.06 11.11
N SER A 98 29.40 4.95 9.80
CA SER A 98 30.36 5.20 8.69
C SER A 98 30.87 6.51 8.73
N GLU A 99 30.43 6.81 9.70
CA GLU A 99 30.69 8.08 10.14
C GLU A 99 30.70 7.90 11.65
N ASN A 100 31.83 7.76 12.23
CA ASN A 100 32.25 8.34 13.50
C ASN A 100 31.72 9.81 13.64
N ARG A 101 30.88 10.23 12.71
CA ARG A 101 30.28 11.55 12.51
C ARG A 101 28.83 11.65 12.99
N VAL A 102 28.20 10.54 13.41
CA VAL A 102 26.82 10.59 13.91
C VAL A 102 26.77 10.92 15.40
N TRP A 103 27.72 10.42 16.18
CA TRP A 103 27.79 10.71 17.61
C TRP A 103 29.18 11.23 18.02
N ALA A 104 29.25 12.47 18.51
CA ALA A 104 30.45 13.00 19.13
C ALA A 104 30.37 12.79 20.64
N ASN A 105 31.40 12.18 21.23
CA ASN A 105 31.55 12.19 22.67
C ASN A 105 31.76 13.63 23.16
N TYR A 106 31.39 13.93 24.40
CA TYR A 106 31.42 15.30 24.89
C TYR A 106 32.81 15.92 24.84
N ASP A 107 33.85 15.13 25.02
CA ASP A 107 35.25 15.56 24.94
C ASP A 107 35.73 15.91 23.51
N GLN A 108 35.01 15.45 22.48
CA GLN A 108 35.23 15.78 21.08
C GLN A 108 34.50 17.04 20.64
N ILE A 109 33.51 17.49 21.42
CA ILE A 109 32.70 18.67 21.12
C ILE A 109 33.40 19.92 21.59
N PRO A 110 33.65 20.91 20.70
CA PRO A 110 34.26 22.16 21.13
C PRO A 110 33.44 22.85 22.25
N LYS A 111 34.11 23.30 23.28
CA LYS A 111 33.44 24.04 24.36
C LYS A 111 32.63 25.23 23.85
N ASN A 112 33.12 25.93 22.83
CA ASN A 112 32.41 27.01 22.19
C ASN A 112 31.07 26.60 21.58
N LEU A 113 30.95 25.38 21.06
CA LEU A 113 29.71 24.88 20.54
C LEU A 113 28.67 24.61 21.62
N ALA A 114 29.06 23.92 22.71
CA ALA A 114 28.19 23.69 23.86
C ALA A 114 27.76 25.02 24.51
N ASP A 115 28.68 25.95 24.67
CA ASP A 115 28.41 27.29 25.22
C ASP A 115 27.48 28.13 24.33
N ALA A 116 27.55 27.99 23.00
CA ALA A 116 26.63 28.65 22.06
C ALA A 116 25.18 28.15 22.22
N PHE A 117 24.99 26.85 22.37
CA PHE A 117 23.67 26.27 22.64
C PHE A 117 23.13 26.64 24.02
N ILE A 118 24.00 26.63 25.07
CA ILE A 118 23.62 27.07 26.40
C ILE A 118 23.19 28.54 26.37
N ALA A 119 23.96 29.39 25.71
CA ALA A 119 23.67 30.82 25.64
C ALA A 119 22.34 31.17 24.99
N ILE A 120 21.90 30.40 23.98
CA ILE A 120 20.68 30.70 23.24
C ILE A 120 19.47 29.94 23.74
N GLU A 121 19.63 28.67 24.19
CA GLU A 121 18.53 27.79 24.56
C GLU A 121 18.27 27.81 26.07
N ASP A 122 19.30 27.76 26.90
CA ASP A 122 19.18 27.59 28.36
C ASP A 122 20.33 28.19 29.14
N GLU A 123 20.38 29.52 29.24
CA GLU A 123 21.46 30.27 29.89
C GLU A 123 21.78 29.82 31.36
N ARG A 124 20.81 29.17 32.01
CA ARG A 124 20.94 28.67 33.39
C ARG A 124 21.06 27.16 33.48
N PHE A 125 21.41 26.49 32.39
CA PHE A 125 21.52 25.04 32.30
C PHE A 125 22.30 24.41 33.46
N GLU A 126 23.45 24.99 33.78
CA GLU A 126 24.32 24.52 34.86
C GLU A 126 23.72 24.68 36.29
N SER A 127 22.74 25.57 36.48
CA SER A 127 22.21 25.92 37.77
C SER A 127 20.92 25.26 38.20
N HIS A 128 20.11 24.76 37.24
CA HIS A 128 18.85 24.10 37.55
C HIS A 128 18.99 22.58 37.49
N LYS A 129 17.98 21.87 38.02
CA LYS A 129 17.88 20.40 38.05
C LYS A 129 16.80 19.90 37.07
N GLY A 130 17.00 20.10 35.77
CA GLY A 130 16.13 19.63 34.70
C GLY A 130 15.00 20.58 34.33
N VAL A 131 14.55 21.43 35.24
CA VAL A 131 13.49 22.41 34.99
C VAL A 131 13.89 23.77 35.54
N ASP A 132 13.84 24.77 34.72
CA ASP A 132 13.97 26.16 35.14
C ASP A 132 12.60 26.71 35.56
N TRP A 133 12.31 26.61 36.86
CA TRP A 133 11.02 27.04 37.41
C TRP A 133 10.71 28.52 37.18
N LYS A 134 11.72 29.41 37.13
CA LYS A 134 11.51 30.84 36.86
C LYS A 134 11.01 31.05 35.44
N ARG A 135 11.63 30.39 34.45
CA ARG A 135 11.20 30.44 33.05
C ARG A 135 9.87 29.74 32.83
N THR A 136 9.67 28.58 33.44
CA THR A 136 8.43 27.78 33.30
C THR A 136 7.21 28.52 33.84
N ILE A 137 7.32 29.15 35.04
CA ILE A 137 6.23 29.93 35.62
C ILE A 137 6.00 31.22 34.79
N GLY A 138 7.06 31.91 34.36
CA GLY A 138 6.96 33.08 33.49
C GLY A 138 6.24 32.76 32.17
N ALA A 139 6.61 31.65 31.52
CA ALA A 139 5.96 31.20 30.28
C ALA A 139 4.48 30.82 30.48
N THR A 140 4.15 30.19 31.63
CA THR A 140 2.75 29.85 31.99
C THR A 140 1.90 31.10 32.25
N ILE A 141 2.47 32.10 32.90
CA ILE A 141 1.79 33.39 33.12
C ILE A 141 1.56 34.12 31.80
N ASN A 142 2.55 34.11 30.88
CA ASN A 142 2.42 34.71 29.56
C ASN A 142 1.34 34.01 28.68
N LEU A 143 1.05 32.75 28.92
CA LEU A 143 -0.03 32.03 28.24
C LEU A 143 -1.43 32.55 28.65
N ILE A 144 -1.56 32.99 29.91
CA ILE A 144 -2.81 33.49 30.51
C ILE A 144 -2.95 35.02 30.35
N LEU A 145 -1.85 35.72 30.47
CA LEU A 145 -1.76 37.18 30.38
C LEU A 145 -0.63 37.56 29.40
N PRO A 146 -0.92 37.89 28.15
CA PRO A 146 0.10 38.15 27.14
C PRO A 146 0.79 39.49 27.41
N PHE A 147 1.74 39.51 28.32
CA PHE A 147 2.73 40.58 28.52
C PHE A 147 3.97 40.21 27.70
N SER A 148 4.22 40.98 26.67
CA SER A 148 5.35 40.93 25.73
C SER A 148 6.61 40.20 26.18
N SER A 149 6.94 39.13 25.56
CA SER A 149 8.18 38.58 25.00
C SER A 149 8.12 37.08 24.85
N ASN A 150 8.42 36.59 23.66
CA ASN A 150 8.46 35.15 23.31
C ASN A 150 9.69 34.50 23.96
N PHE A 151 9.61 34.16 25.24
CA PHE A 151 10.62 33.31 25.90
C PHE A 151 10.16 31.85 25.78
N GLY A 152 10.94 31.01 25.11
CA GLY A 152 10.79 29.56 25.14
C GLY A 152 10.96 29.07 26.58
N GLY A 153 9.96 28.35 27.12
CA GLY A 153 9.94 27.92 28.52
C GLY A 153 10.61 26.58 28.81
N SER A 154 11.12 25.86 27.79
CA SER A 154 11.71 24.52 27.94
C SER A 154 13.22 24.61 28.14
N THR A 155 13.76 23.76 29.04
CA THR A 155 15.20 23.60 29.28
C THR A 155 15.82 22.64 28.27
N ILE A 156 17.16 22.64 28.16
CA ILE A 156 17.92 21.64 27.37
C ILE A 156 17.54 20.22 27.82
N THR A 157 17.46 19.95 29.12
CA THR A 157 17.07 18.64 29.65
C THR A 157 15.67 18.24 29.22
N GLN A 158 14.71 19.17 29.16
CA GLN A 158 13.37 18.90 28.64
C GLN A 158 13.37 18.64 27.13
N GLN A 159 14.23 19.32 26.38
CA GLN A 159 14.42 19.06 24.94
C GLN A 159 15.07 17.71 24.72
N VAL A 160 16.03 17.29 25.54
CA VAL A 160 16.58 15.92 25.53
C VAL A 160 15.46 14.90 25.70
N VAL A 161 14.63 15.05 26.73
CA VAL A 161 13.48 14.14 26.95
C VAL A 161 12.57 14.08 25.72
N LYS A 162 12.24 15.22 25.15
CA LYS A 162 11.42 15.31 23.94
C LYS A 162 12.08 14.60 22.75
N ASN A 163 13.37 14.80 22.53
CA ASN A 163 14.12 14.17 21.44
C ASN A 163 14.25 12.66 21.63
N LEU A 164 14.43 12.19 22.89
CA LEU A 164 14.53 10.77 23.20
C LEU A 164 13.20 10.01 23.08
N THR A 165 12.07 10.68 23.41
CA THR A 165 10.76 10.01 23.40
C THR A 165 9.98 10.22 22.11
N GLY A 166 10.37 11.22 21.28
CA GLY A 166 9.62 11.55 20.07
C GLY A 166 8.21 12.13 20.30
N ASP A 167 7.83 12.33 21.58
CA ASP A 167 6.49 12.77 21.97
C ASP A 167 6.31 14.27 21.74
N ASN A 168 5.59 14.61 20.66
CA ASN A 168 5.39 16.00 20.21
C ASN A 168 3.93 16.49 20.40
N GLU A 169 3.04 15.69 21.03
CA GLU A 169 1.64 16.09 21.19
C GLU A 169 1.51 17.37 22.05
N PRO A 170 0.70 18.35 21.64
CA PRO A 170 0.55 19.61 22.38
C PRO A 170 -0.47 19.47 23.53
N THR A 171 -0.24 18.52 24.45
CA THR A 171 -1.11 18.25 25.61
C THR A 171 -0.47 18.63 26.94
N ILE A 172 -1.29 19.05 27.92
CA ILE A 172 -0.83 19.33 29.30
C ILE A 172 -0.24 18.04 29.92
N GLN A 173 -0.88 16.90 29.68
CA GLN A 173 -0.42 15.59 30.17
C GLN A 173 1.01 15.29 29.73
N ARG A 174 1.29 15.46 28.43
CA ARG A 174 2.63 15.29 27.86
C ARG A 174 3.63 16.24 28.53
N LYS A 175 3.27 17.55 28.69
CA LYS A 175 4.19 18.52 29.30
C LYS A 175 4.51 18.19 30.76
N VAL A 176 3.55 17.69 31.53
CA VAL A 176 3.79 17.24 32.90
C VAL A 176 4.71 16.00 32.93
N LEU A 177 4.46 15.05 32.00
CA LEU A 177 5.31 13.86 31.88
C LEU A 177 6.74 14.24 31.45
N GLU A 178 6.91 15.18 30.53
CA GLU A 178 8.20 15.74 30.12
C GLU A 178 8.96 16.34 31.33
N ILE A 179 8.27 17.12 32.18
CA ILE A 179 8.85 17.69 33.40
C ILE A 179 9.32 16.57 34.37
N LEU A 180 8.49 15.58 34.63
CA LEU A 180 8.83 14.44 35.49
C LEU A 180 10.03 13.66 34.97
N ARG A 181 10.05 13.40 33.67
CA ARG A 181 11.15 12.73 32.97
C ARG A 181 12.45 13.55 33.05
N ALA A 182 12.38 14.87 32.82
CA ALA A 182 13.53 15.75 32.91
C ALA A 182 14.16 15.77 34.32
N LEU A 183 13.31 15.78 35.36
CA LEU A 183 13.78 15.65 36.75
C LEU A 183 14.44 14.30 37.03
N ASN A 184 13.96 13.21 36.41
CA ASN A 184 14.56 11.88 36.57
C ASN A 184 15.88 11.76 35.80
N VAL A 185 15.97 12.30 34.57
CA VAL A 185 17.22 12.36 33.79
C VAL A 185 18.33 13.06 34.55
N GLU A 186 18.06 14.21 35.14
CA GLU A 186 19.04 14.97 35.96
C GLU A 186 19.50 14.27 37.25
N ARG A 187 18.76 13.25 37.71
CA ARG A 187 19.19 12.41 38.84
C ARG A 187 20.12 11.29 38.39
N LYS A 188 20.04 10.87 37.13
CA LYS A 188 20.76 9.72 36.60
C LYS A 188 22.00 10.12 35.79
N LEU A 189 22.00 11.31 35.16
CA LEU A 189 23.04 11.77 34.26
C LEU A 189 23.69 13.09 34.74
N SER A 190 24.98 13.24 34.43
CA SER A 190 25.69 14.52 34.60
C SER A 190 25.26 15.57 33.58
N LYS A 191 25.58 16.84 33.83
CA LYS A 191 25.35 17.92 32.86
C LYS A 191 26.05 17.69 31.51
N ASP A 192 27.28 17.19 31.55
CA ASP A 192 28.04 16.85 30.34
C ASP A 192 27.35 15.74 29.54
N GLN A 193 26.87 14.68 30.20
CA GLN A 193 26.13 13.60 29.55
C GLN A 193 24.80 14.09 28.96
N ILE A 194 24.09 14.98 29.66
CA ILE A 194 22.85 15.57 29.13
C ILE A 194 23.15 16.44 27.90
N MET A 195 24.21 17.23 27.95
CA MET A 195 24.63 18.06 26.82
C MET A 195 25.08 17.21 25.63
N GLU A 196 25.84 16.14 25.89
CA GLU A 196 26.23 15.19 24.84
C GLU A 196 25.02 14.61 24.11
N ILE A 197 24.04 14.11 24.86
CA ILE A 197 22.80 13.58 24.29
C ILE A 197 22.06 14.68 23.51
N TYR A 198 21.95 15.88 24.05
CA TYR A 198 21.29 17.01 23.40
C TYR A 198 21.92 17.33 22.07
N LEU A 199 23.23 17.55 22.03
CA LEU A 199 23.97 17.96 20.84
C LEU A 199 24.00 16.88 19.75
N ASN A 200 23.85 15.61 20.14
CA ASN A 200 23.78 14.50 19.17
C ASN A 200 22.36 14.16 18.70
N THR A 201 21.32 14.73 19.33
CA THR A 201 19.92 14.37 19.01
C THR A 201 19.10 15.49 18.40
N ILE A 202 19.65 16.70 18.38
CA ILE A 202 18.93 17.88 17.89
C ILE A 202 18.85 17.89 16.35
N ASN A 203 17.68 18.31 15.82
CA ASN A 203 17.48 18.51 14.38
C ASN A 203 18.08 19.85 13.92
N LEU A 204 18.97 19.80 12.95
CA LEU A 204 19.75 20.93 12.41
C LEU A 204 19.52 21.17 10.91
N SER A 205 18.32 20.85 10.39
CA SER A 205 17.97 20.97 8.96
C SER A 205 18.75 20.02 8.04
N GLN A 206 18.52 20.05 6.74
CA GLN A 206 19.21 19.22 5.72
C GLN A 206 19.30 17.73 6.07
N GLY A 207 18.33 17.20 6.84
CA GLY A 207 18.36 15.82 7.33
C GLY A 207 19.39 15.56 8.44
N CYS A 208 20.10 16.59 8.93
CA CYS A 208 21.11 16.46 9.99
C CYS A 208 20.45 16.30 11.36
N TYR A 209 20.72 15.19 12.01
CA TYR A 209 20.50 15.01 13.44
C TYR A 209 21.85 14.96 14.16
N GLY A 210 22.08 15.93 15.04
CA GLY A 210 23.33 16.10 15.78
C GLY A 210 24.37 16.99 15.12
N VAL A 211 25.27 17.53 15.97
CA VAL A 211 26.26 18.55 15.59
C VAL A 211 27.37 18.01 14.69
N SER A 212 27.74 16.73 14.81
CA SER A 212 28.74 16.13 13.94
C SER A 212 28.25 16.05 12.48
N SER A 213 27.00 15.62 12.26
CA SER A 213 26.37 15.62 10.95
C SER A 213 26.30 17.04 10.37
N ALA A 214 25.92 18.01 11.21
CA ALA A 214 25.84 19.42 10.79
C ALA A 214 27.20 20.00 10.42
N ALA A 215 28.25 19.74 11.21
CA ALA A 215 29.62 20.17 10.91
C ALA A 215 30.10 19.68 9.55
N TYR A 216 29.82 18.43 9.25
CA TYR A 216 30.20 17.84 7.96
C TYR A 216 29.35 18.37 6.79
N VAL A 217 28.03 18.41 6.96
CA VAL A 217 27.13 18.81 5.86
C VAL A 217 27.34 20.29 5.51
N TYR A 218 27.46 21.15 6.50
CA TYR A 218 27.59 22.59 6.25
C TYR A 218 29.01 23.02 5.94
N PHE A 219 30.04 22.41 6.58
CA PHE A 219 31.42 22.90 6.51
C PHE A 219 32.42 21.85 6.00
N GLY A 220 32.07 20.58 5.86
CA GLY A 220 32.99 19.51 5.46
C GLY A 220 34.08 19.21 6.51
N LYS A 221 33.80 19.50 7.80
CA LYS A 221 34.76 19.40 8.90
C LYS A 221 34.31 18.39 9.96
N GLU A 222 35.27 17.88 10.73
CA GLU A 222 34.98 17.24 11.99
C GLU A 222 34.47 18.31 13.00
N VAL A 223 33.61 17.84 13.95
CA VAL A 223 33.01 18.77 14.92
C VAL A 223 34.04 19.49 15.78
N SER A 224 35.19 18.83 16.08
CA SER A 224 36.31 19.38 16.82
C SER A 224 36.99 20.55 16.14
N ASP A 225 36.88 20.65 14.80
CA ASP A 225 37.62 21.63 13.99
C ASP A 225 36.77 22.87 13.65
N LEU A 226 35.57 22.98 14.26
CA LEU A 226 34.70 24.13 14.04
C LEU A 226 35.25 25.40 14.68
N SER A 227 35.24 26.48 13.91
CA SER A 227 35.51 27.84 14.44
C SER A 227 34.39 28.30 15.36
N LEU A 228 34.64 29.34 16.16
CA LEU A 228 33.60 29.96 17.00
C LEU A 228 32.42 30.48 16.16
N ALA A 229 32.66 31.02 15.00
CA ALA A 229 31.66 31.53 14.09
C ALA A 229 30.80 30.36 13.51
N GLU A 230 31.43 29.24 13.15
CA GLU A 230 30.76 28.04 12.70
C GLU A 230 29.92 27.38 13.81
N CYS A 231 30.42 27.32 15.05
CA CYS A 231 29.70 26.88 16.23
C CYS A 231 28.41 27.70 16.45
N ALA A 232 28.49 29.01 16.38
CA ALA A 232 27.34 29.91 16.53
C ALA A 232 26.35 29.79 15.35
N CYS A 233 26.85 29.53 14.12
CA CYS A 233 26.03 29.27 12.95
C CYS A 233 25.18 28.02 13.15
N ILE A 234 25.77 26.88 13.55
CA ILE A 234 25.08 25.63 13.82
C ILE A 234 24.06 25.79 14.94
N ALA A 235 24.44 26.42 16.05
CA ALA A 235 23.54 26.69 17.18
C ALA A 235 22.32 27.54 16.76
N GLY A 236 22.49 28.39 15.74
CA GLY A 236 21.47 29.28 15.20
C GLY A 236 20.31 28.53 14.54
N ILE A 237 20.51 27.29 14.08
CA ILE A 237 19.52 26.53 13.30
C ILE A 237 18.36 26.05 14.19
N THR A 238 18.57 25.81 15.48
CA THR A 238 17.70 25.07 16.40
C THR A 238 16.25 25.54 16.50
N ASN A 239 16.03 26.85 16.60
CA ASN A 239 14.70 27.41 16.89
C ASN A 239 13.67 27.21 15.78
N SER A 240 14.13 27.22 14.53
CA SER A 240 13.32 26.96 13.33
C SER A 240 14.25 26.48 12.23
N PRO A 241 14.48 25.16 12.13
CA PRO A 241 15.51 24.61 11.26
C PRO A 241 15.40 25.08 9.80
N THR A 242 14.19 25.07 9.22
CA THR A 242 13.99 25.52 7.83
C THR A 242 14.24 27.04 7.67
N TYR A 243 13.84 27.86 8.65
CA TYR A 243 13.95 29.32 8.56
C TYR A 243 15.40 29.83 8.78
N TYR A 244 16.17 29.09 9.59
CA TYR A 244 17.57 29.42 9.89
C TYR A 244 18.58 28.51 9.19
N ASP A 245 18.14 27.73 8.19
CA ASP A 245 19.02 26.92 7.35
C ASP A 245 20.04 27.81 6.61
N PRO A 246 21.35 27.66 6.82
CA PRO A 246 22.33 28.51 6.20
C PRO A 246 22.47 28.36 4.68
N PHE A 247 22.06 27.22 4.10
CA PHE A 247 22.01 27.02 2.65
C PHE A 247 20.81 27.71 2.00
N GLN A 248 19.66 27.68 2.67
CA GLN A 248 18.42 28.25 2.14
C GLN A 248 18.22 29.73 2.52
N ASN A 249 18.62 30.10 3.72
CA ASN A 249 18.37 31.41 4.32
C ASN A 249 19.62 31.98 5.04
N PRO A 250 20.74 32.21 4.31
CA PRO A 250 22.00 32.60 4.90
C PRO A 250 21.94 33.89 5.75
N ASP A 251 21.17 34.89 5.31
CA ASP A 251 21.02 36.15 6.03
C ASP A 251 20.26 35.99 7.36
N ASN A 252 19.28 35.08 7.42
CA ASN A 252 18.57 34.80 8.65
C ASN A 252 19.48 34.07 9.64
N ASN A 253 20.24 33.09 9.15
CA ASN A 253 21.21 32.40 9.98
C ASN A 253 22.28 33.34 10.47
N LYS A 254 22.84 34.22 9.63
CA LYS A 254 23.87 35.22 10.02
C LYS A 254 23.38 36.14 11.14
N ARG A 255 22.17 36.68 11.04
CA ARG A 255 21.57 37.50 12.12
C ARG A 255 21.43 36.70 13.42
N ARG A 256 21.05 35.43 13.31
CA ARG A 256 20.90 34.55 14.49
C ARG A 256 22.25 34.17 15.08
N GLN A 257 23.28 33.93 14.26
CA GLN A 257 24.65 33.71 14.66
C GLN A 257 25.18 34.90 15.48
N GLU A 258 25.02 36.14 15.00
CA GLU A 258 25.47 37.37 15.68
C GLU A 258 24.77 37.59 17.04
N LEU A 259 23.45 37.26 17.10
CA LEU A 259 22.70 37.26 18.35
C LEU A 259 23.28 36.27 19.37
N ILE A 260 23.66 35.07 18.93
CA ILE A 260 24.25 34.03 19.80
C ILE A 260 25.63 34.49 20.30
N LEU A 261 26.50 35.01 19.41
CA LEU A 261 27.80 35.53 19.78
C LEU A 261 27.68 36.68 20.79
N GLY A 262 26.67 37.56 20.58
CA GLY A 262 26.37 38.64 21.54
C GLY A 262 25.93 38.09 22.91
N LYS A 263 25.12 37.04 22.93
CA LYS A 263 24.72 36.37 24.19
C LYS A 263 25.89 35.68 24.88
N MET A 264 26.77 35.02 24.12
CA MET A 264 27.99 34.40 24.67
C MET A 264 28.90 35.45 25.31
N LEU A 265 29.04 36.62 24.71
CA LEU A 265 29.78 37.76 25.28
C LEU A 265 29.12 38.30 26.57
N GLU A 266 27.77 38.47 26.53
CA GLU A 266 26.98 38.91 27.71
C GLU A 266 27.17 37.99 28.90
N LEU A 267 27.20 36.67 28.66
CA LEU A 267 27.37 35.62 29.65
C LEU A 267 28.84 35.36 30.04
N GLY A 268 29.79 36.12 29.47
CA GLY A 268 31.24 35.99 29.74
C GLY A 268 31.84 34.65 29.25
N LYS A 269 31.19 33.99 28.27
CA LYS A 269 31.68 32.74 27.66
C LYS A 269 32.82 33.01 26.67
N ILE A 270 32.83 34.16 26.04
CA ILE A 270 33.86 34.62 25.11
C ILE A 270 34.28 36.08 25.44
N SER A 271 35.50 36.43 25.06
CA SER A 271 35.99 37.79 25.18
C SER A 271 35.45 38.70 24.05
N LYS A 272 35.56 40.01 24.24
CA LYS A 272 35.18 40.98 23.21
C LYS A 272 36.00 40.80 21.91
N ALA A 273 37.28 40.44 22.01
CA ALA A 273 38.12 40.18 20.84
C ALA A 273 37.67 38.96 20.03
N GLU A 274 37.34 37.83 20.72
CA GLU A 274 36.81 36.64 20.08
C GLU A 274 35.46 36.91 19.43
N HIS A 275 34.58 37.67 20.09
CA HIS A 275 33.29 38.07 19.53
C HIS A 275 33.49 38.84 18.22
N ASP A 276 34.32 39.89 18.23
CA ASP A 276 34.49 40.75 17.05
C ASP A 276 35.16 39.99 15.90
N GLN A 277 36.09 39.08 16.21
CA GLN A 277 36.69 38.17 15.22
C GLN A 277 35.65 37.23 14.61
N ALA A 278 34.82 36.57 15.41
CA ALA A 278 33.80 35.63 14.93
C ALA A 278 32.67 36.29 14.12
N VAL A 279 32.30 37.56 14.50
CA VAL A 279 31.33 38.34 13.72
C VAL A 279 31.87 38.69 12.34
N ALA A 280 33.18 39.03 12.25
CA ALA A 280 33.86 39.40 11.01
C ALA A 280 34.19 38.18 10.11
N GLU A 281 34.17 36.98 10.66
CA GLU A 281 34.51 35.75 9.93
C GLU A 281 33.50 35.48 8.81
N LYS A 282 33.99 35.25 7.60
CA LYS A 282 33.17 34.80 6.47
C LYS A 282 33.15 33.28 6.45
N LEU A 283 31.99 32.70 6.70
CA LEU A 283 31.82 31.27 6.68
C LEU A 283 31.95 30.72 5.25
N ALA A 284 32.72 29.65 5.08
CA ALA A 284 32.87 28.88 3.85
C ALA A 284 32.00 27.64 3.93
N PHE A 285 30.82 27.69 3.30
CA PHE A 285 29.93 26.53 3.23
C PHE A 285 30.44 25.54 2.17
N ARG A 286 30.28 24.26 2.47
CA ARG A 286 30.63 23.18 1.55
C ARG A 286 29.78 23.28 0.28
N LYS A 287 30.44 23.34 -0.89
CA LYS A 287 29.77 23.13 -2.17
C LYS A 287 29.67 21.64 -2.39
N TYR A 288 28.48 21.17 -2.76
CA TYR A 288 28.26 19.81 -3.20
C TYR A 288 28.86 19.69 -4.63
N ASP A 289 30.12 19.38 -4.75
CA ASP A 289 30.74 19.00 -6.02
C ASP A 289 30.56 17.49 -6.21
N GLU A 290 30.13 17.06 -7.40
CA GLU A 290 29.87 15.65 -7.74
C GLU A 290 31.14 14.76 -7.71
N GLU A 291 32.32 15.32 -7.50
CA GLU A 291 33.60 14.64 -7.52
C GLU A 291 34.06 13.97 -6.22
N ASP A 292 33.33 14.14 -5.10
CA ASP A 292 33.65 13.49 -3.82
C ASP A 292 33.21 12.00 -3.75
N SER A 293 33.14 11.31 -4.92
CA SER A 293 32.62 9.93 -5.03
C SER A 293 33.64 8.83 -4.68
N GLU A 294 34.88 9.16 -4.31
CA GLU A 294 35.94 8.13 -4.23
C GLU A 294 35.95 7.25 -2.97
N THR A 295 35.08 7.43 -1.98
CA THR A 295 35.01 6.49 -0.82
C THR A 295 33.61 6.36 -0.19
N LYS A 296 32.52 6.46 -0.94
CA LYS A 296 31.21 6.14 -0.39
C LYS A 296 31.04 4.62 -0.40
N ASP A 297 30.97 4.01 0.77
CA ASP A 297 30.45 2.67 0.96
C ASP A 297 28.95 2.66 0.59
N VAL A 298 28.66 2.49 -0.71
CA VAL A 298 27.30 2.46 -1.24
C VAL A 298 26.72 1.08 -0.97
N ARG A 299 25.91 0.98 0.07
CA ARG A 299 25.22 -0.24 0.44
C ARG A 299 24.21 -0.68 -0.62
N SER A 300 23.92 -1.98 -0.69
CA SER A 300 22.89 -2.51 -1.59
C SER A 300 21.50 -1.95 -1.24
N TYR A 301 20.55 -2.00 -2.18
CA TYR A 301 19.14 -1.67 -1.91
C TYR A 301 18.54 -2.54 -0.81
N PHE A 302 19.00 -3.78 -0.68
CA PHE A 302 18.59 -4.70 0.37
C PHE A 302 18.99 -4.18 1.75
N VAL A 303 20.26 -3.79 1.93
CA VAL A 303 20.77 -3.27 3.21
C VAL A 303 20.09 -1.94 3.58
N ASP A 304 19.82 -1.07 2.61
CA ASP A 304 19.05 0.15 2.87
C ASP A 304 17.61 -0.15 3.35
N LEU A 305 16.96 -1.16 2.76
CA LEU A 305 15.64 -1.59 3.20
C LEU A 305 15.70 -2.18 4.61
N LEU A 306 16.67 -3.07 4.88
CA LEU A 306 16.88 -3.67 6.20
C LEU A 306 17.05 -2.60 7.29
N THR A 307 17.90 -1.61 7.05
CA THR A 307 18.13 -0.54 8.02
C THR A 307 16.87 0.29 8.26
N THR A 308 16.09 0.56 7.23
CA THR A 308 14.83 1.31 7.34
C THR A 308 13.77 0.51 8.10
N GLU A 309 13.62 -0.77 7.77
CA GLU A 309 12.68 -1.71 8.42
C GLU A 309 13.01 -1.87 9.90
N LEU A 310 14.28 -2.15 10.24
CA LEU A 310 14.69 -2.33 11.63
C LEU A 310 14.54 -1.06 12.47
N ILE A 311 14.84 0.12 11.92
CA ILE A 311 14.58 1.39 12.60
C ILE A 311 13.08 1.56 12.91
N SER A 312 12.19 1.22 11.96
CA SER A 312 10.74 1.31 12.17
C SER A 312 10.29 0.35 13.27
N GLU A 313 10.75 -0.89 13.23
CA GLU A 313 10.37 -1.90 14.21
C GLU A 313 10.90 -1.62 15.61
N LEU A 314 12.14 -1.12 15.73
CA LEU A 314 12.69 -0.68 17.03
C LEU A 314 11.84 0.45 17.65
N LYS A 315 11.30 1.36 16.82
CA LYS A 315 10.39 2.42 17.27
C LYS A 315 9.03 1.87 17.70
N GLU A 316 8.46 0.95 16.94
CA GLU A 316 7.12 0.40 17.19
C GLU A 316 7.13 -0.54 18.41
N THR A 317 8.12 -1.42 18.50
CA THR A 317 8.21 -2.45 19.54
C THR A 317 8.67 -1.88 20.90
N PHE A 318 9.70 -1.01 20.89
CA PHE A 318 10.31 -0.50 22.11
C PHE A 318 9.93 0.95 22.44
N GLY A 319 9.16 1.61 21.56
CA GLY A 319 8.79 3.03 21.74
C GLY A 319 9.98 3.98 21.61
N TYR A 320 11.05 3.58 20.90
CA TYR A 320 12.23 4.42 20.72
C TYR A 320 11.93 5.60 19.80
N SER A 321 12.57 6.74 20.09
CA SER A 321 12.61 7.82 19.12
C SER A 321 13.46 7.43 17.89
N ASN A 322 13.26 8.13 16.79
CA ASN A 322 14.05 7.90 15.58
C ASN A 322 15.55 7.91 15.87
N THR A 323 16.02 8.87 16.67
CA THR A 323 17.43 9.03 17.05
C THR A 323 17.96 7.86 17.85
N ILE A 324 17.19 7.33 18.81
CA ILE A 324 17.61 6.15 19.58
C ILE A 324 17.65 4.91 18.71
N ALA A 325 16.62 4.70 17.86
CA ALA A 325 16.60 3.57 16.93
C ALA A 325 17.82 3.60 15.99
N TYR A 326 18.19 4.78 15.47
CA TYR A 326 19.42 4.96 14.70
C TYR A 326 20.68 4.63 15.51
N LYS A 327 20.76 5.14 16.74
CA LYS A 327 21.92 4.85 17.62
C LYS A 327 22.02 3.35 17.92
N MET A 328 20.91 2.70 18.25
CA MET A 328 20.84 1.24 18.45
C MET A 328 21.35 0.50 17.21
N LEU A 329 20.87 0.89 16.01
CA LEU A 329 21.27 0.24 14.77
C LEU A 329 22.78 0.39 14.46
N TYR A 330 23.38 1.56 14.69
CA TYR A 330 24.77 1.81 14.23
C TYR A 330 25.81 1.66 15.33
N ALA A 331 25.44 1.82 16.61
CA ALA A 331 26.37 1.80 17.74
C ALA A 331 25.93 0.88 18.88
N GLY A 332 24.81 0.17 18.73
CA GLY A 332 24.28 -0.76 19.76
C GLY A 332 24.90 -2.14 19.78
N GLY A 333 25.84 -2.43 18.89
CA GLY A 333 26.46 -3.76 18.84
C GLY A 333 25.50 -4.87 18.42
N LEU A 334 24.46 -4.54 17.62
CA LEU A 334 23.47 -5.52 17.21
C LEU A 334 24.08 -6.56 16.27
N SER A 335 23.69 -7.82 16.48
CA SER A 335 23.94 -8.91 15.54
C SER A 335 22.64 -9.20 14.77
N ILE A 336 22.62 -8.87 13.47
CA ILE A 336 21.43 -8.90 12.64
C ILE A 336 21.53 -10.07 11.66
N GLU A 337 20.66 -11.06 11.80
CA GLU A 337 20.59 -12.21 10.89
C GLU A 337 19.69 -11.87 9.70
N ALA A 338 20.28 -11.39 8.59
CA ALA A 338 19.54 -11.02 7.40
C ALA A 338 19.07 -12.25 6.60
N THR A 339 17.96 -12.06 5.85
CA THR A 339 17.42 -13.11 4.97
C THR A 339 18.13 -13.20 3.63
N ILE A 340 18.98 -12.23 3.28
CA ILE A 340 19.67 -12.12 2.00
C ILE A 340 20.55 -13.37 1.71
N ASP A 341 20.49 -13.81 0.45
CA ASP A 341 21.49 -14.73 -0.11
C ASP A 341 22.45 -13.93 -0.99
N PRO A 342 23.74 -13.84 -0.63
CA PRO A 342 24.72 -13.05 -1.40
C PRO A 342 24.86 -13.47 -2.87
N ALA A 343 24.67 -14.77 -3.18
CA ALA A 343 24.76 -15.25 -4.56
C ALA A 343 23.55 -14.79 -5.39
N VAL A 344 22.35 -14.82 -4.80
CA VAL A 344 21.13 -14.32 -5.43
C VAL A 344 21.23 -12.81 -5.66
N GLN A 345 21.65 -12.04 -4.65
CA GLN A 345 21.83 -10.60 -4.76
C GLN A 345 22.87 -10.25 -5.85
N ALA A 346 24.01 -10.94 -5.88
CA ALA A 346 25.05 -10.71 -6.88
C ALA A 346 24.56 -10.99 -8.30
N ALA A 347 23.81 -12.07 -8.53
CA ALA A 347 23.22 -12.39 -9.83
C ALA A 347 22.25 -11.31 -10.31
N MET A 348 21.41 -10.75 -9.41
CA MET A 348 20.52 -9.66 -9.72
C MET A 348 21.29 -8.38 -10.06
N GLU A 349 22.27 -8.01 -9.24
CA GLU A 349 23.10 -6.82 -9.45
C GLU A 349 23.92 -6.92 -10.73
N GLN A 350 24.44 -8.10 -11.09
CA GLN A 350 25.16 -8.33 -12.34
C GLN A 350 24.32 -7.96 -13.57
N VAL A 351 23.01 -8.30 -13.56
CA VAL A 351 22.10 -7.96 -14.66
C VAL A 351 21.72 -6.50 -14.61
N TYR A 352 21.43 -5.95 -13.42
CA TYR A 352 20.88 -4.60 -13.27
C TYR A 352 21.93 -3.47 -13.42
N LYS A 353 23.20 -3.71 -13.13
CA LYS A 353 24.28 -2.74 -13.32
C LYS A 353 24.51 -2.41 -14.80
N ASP A 354 24.36 -3.38 -15.68
CA ASP A 354 24.55 -3.19 -17.12
C ASP A 354 23.26 -2.73 -17.81
N ARG A 355 23.16 -1.44 -18.11
CA ARG A 355 22.04 -0.84 -18.82
C ARG A 355 21.75 -1.46 -20.19
N SER A 356 22.70 -2.10 -20.83
CA SER A 356 22.49 -2.76 -22.13
C SER A 356 21.57 -3.97 -22.04
N ASN A 357 21.35 -4.51 -20.83
CA ASN A 357 20.39 -5.57 -20.56
C ASN A 357 18.92 -5.12 -20.69
N PHE A 358 18.65 -3.81 -20.73
CA PHE A 358 17.33 -3.24 -20.65
C PHE A 358 16.93 -2.50 -21.93
N PRO A 359 15.65 -2.51 -22.29
CA PRO A 359 15.21 -1.81 -23.49
C PRO A 359 15.32 -0.30 -23.33
N THR A 360 15.68 0.37 -24.42
CA THR A 360 15.66 1.83 -24.53
C THR A 360 14.37 2.28 -25.19
N VAL A 361 13.69 3.24 -24.56
CA VAL A 361 12.52 3.92 -25.16
C VAL A 361 13.00 5.21 -25.82
N LYS A 362 12.58 5.45 -27.06
CA LYS A 362 12.90 6.70 -27.75
C LYS A 362 12.29 7.89 -27.02
N GLY A 363 13.12 8.78 -26.52
CA GLY A 363 12.71 9.95 -25.75
C GLY A 363 13.69 10.28 -24.62
N THR A 364 13.44 11.35 -23.90
CA THR A 364 14.37 11.91 -22.90
C THR A 364 14.22 11.32 -21.50
N THR A 365 13.17 10.54 -21.24
CA THR A 365 12.92 9.96 -19.90
C THR A 365 13.31 8.50 -19.90
N GLN A 366 14.11 8.10 -18.91
CA GLN A 366 14.58 6.74 -18.80
C GLN A 366 13.53 5.81 -18.20
N LEU A 367 13.34 4.64 -18.82
CA LEU A 367 12.59 3.54 -18.26
C LEU A 367 13.37 2.93 -17.10
N GLU A 368 12.69 2.67 -16.01
CA GLU A 368 13.25 2.08 -14.78
C GLU A 368 12.67 0.70 -14.51
N SER A 369 13.35 -0.06 -13.64
CA SER A 369 12.93 -1.40 -13.24
C SER A 369 13.36 -1.70 -11.81
N ALA A 370 12.66 -2.63 -11.19
CA ALA A 370 13.03 -3.23 -9.92
C ALA A 370 12.79 -4.73 -9.95
N MET A 371 13.49 -5.47 -9.11
CA MET A 371 13.35 -6.92 -8.96
C MET A 371 13.47 -7.33 -7.51
N VAL A 372 12.70 -8.35 -7.12
CA VAL A 372 12.79 -9.02 -5.83
C VAL A 372 12.79 -10.53 -6.04
N ILE A 373 13.50 -11.27 -5.18
CA ILE A 373 13.55 -12.75 -5.22
C ILE A 373 13.36 -13.30 -3.82
N PHE A 374 12.47 -14.29 -3.70
CA PHE A 374 12.19 -15.04 -2.49
C PHE A 374 12.60 -16.51 -2.66
N SER A 375 12.95 -17.15 -1.54
CA SER A 375 13.02 -18.61 -1.44
C SER A 375 11.62 -19.24 -1.47
N PRO A 376 11.51 -20.54 -1.69
CA PRO A 376 10.22 -21.24 -1.62
C PRO A 376 9.49 -21.10 -0.28
N ASP A 377 10.21 -20.99 0.83
CA ASP A 377 9.68 -20.78 2.19
C ASP A 377 9.39 -19.29 2.52
N GLY A 378 9.50 -18.39 1.55
CA GLY A 378 9.08 -17.00 1.69
C GLY A 378 10.12 -16.03 2.26
N ARG A 379 11.39 -16.43 2.41
CA ARG A 379 12.46 -15.50 2.80
C ARG A 379 12.89 -14.61 1.63
N LEU A 380 13.03 -13.32 1.86
CA LEU A 380 13.54 -12.38 0.86
C LEU A 380 15.05 -12.59 0.65
N LEU A 381 15.44 -13.17 -0.48
CA LEU A 381 16.84 -13.51 -0.79
C LEU A 381 17.62 -12.39 -1.47
N GLY A 382 16.93 -11.49 -2.16
CA GLY A 382 17.58 -10.39 -2.87
C GLY A 382 16.61 -9.33 -3.36
N LEU A 383 17.13 -8.11 -3.53
CA LEU A 383 16.34 -6.95 -3.96
C LEU A 383 17.20 -5.93 -4.69
N VAL A 384 16.71 -5.45 -5.85
CA VAL A 384 17.27 -4.34 -6.61
C VAL A 384 16.19 -3.32 -6.92
N GLY A 385 16.43 -2.04 -6.62
CA GLY A 385 15.46 -0.95 -6.72
C GLY A 385 15.62 -0.01 -7.91
N GLY A 386 16.53 -0.26 -8.84
CA GLY A 386 16.78 0.59 -10.02
C GLY A 386 17.80 0.02 -10.98
N ILE A 387 17.81 0.56 -12.21
CA ILE A 387 18.74 0.18 -13.29
C ILE A 387 20.03 1.01 -13.22
N GLY A 388 21.17 0.38 -13.41
CA GLY A 388 22.50 0.97 -13.38
C GLY A 388 23.14 0.88 -12.00
N GLU A 389 24.31 1.45 -11.85
CA GLU A 389 24.99 1.49 -10.56
C GLU A 389 24.28 2.40 -9.58
N LYS A 390 24.17 1.93 -8.35
CA LYS A 390 23.57 2.70 -7.26
C LYS A 390 24.55 3.81 -6.83
N TYR A 391 24.10 5.05 -6.85
CA TYR A 391 24.95 6.23 -6.66
C TYR A 391 24.99 6.78 -5.22
N GLY A 392 24.20 6.21 -4.30
CA GLY A 392 24.15 6.65 -2.91
C GLY A 392 23.27 5.76 -2.04
N ASN A 393 23.34 5.96 -0.73
CA ASN A 393 22.50 5.26 0.25
C ASN A 393 21.12 5.89 0.33
N LEU A 394 20.10 5.09 0.66
CA LEU A 394 18.70 5.49 0.81
C LEU A 394 18.09 6.20 -0.43
N VAL A 395 18.63 5.96 -1.61
CA VAL A 395 18.04 6.43 -2.88
C VAL A 395 16.72 5.70 -3.16
N LEU A 396 15.91 6.26 -4.08
CA LEU A 396 14.59 5.71 -4.42
C LEU A 396 14.66 4.21 -4.72
N ASN A 397 14.02 3.43 -3.88
CA ASN A 397 13.87 1.99 -4.03
C ASN A 397 12.50 1.65 -4.62
N ARG A 398 12.48 1.32 -5.92
CA ARG A 398 11.24 1.05 -6.65
C ARG A 398 10.61 -0.29 -6.31
N ALA A 399 11.37 -1.20 -5.67
CA ALA A 399 10.84 -2.48 -5.22
C ALA A 399 9.81 -2.33 -4.08
N VAL A 400 9.90 -1.25 -3.30
CA VAL A 400 8.94 -0.91 -2.24
C VAL A 400 8.03 0.27 -2.60
N SER A 401 8.20 0.85 -3.79
CA SER A 401 7.32 1.91 -4.29
C SER A 401 5.99 1.33 -4.75
N ARG A 402 4.89 2.01 -4.40
CA ARG A 402 3.53 1.52 -4.72
C ARG A 402 3.12 1.88 -6.14
N ARG A 403 2.64 0.89 -6.89
CA ARG A 403 2.15 1.01 -8.27
C ARG A 403 0.96 0.08 -8.47
N SER A 404 0.06 0.43 -9.40
CA SER A 404 -1.03 -0.46 -9.79
C SER A 404 -0.46 -1.75 -10.39
N PRO A 405 -0.84 -2.94 -9.87
CA PRO A 405 -0.29 -4.22 -10.32
C PRO A 405 -0.86 -4.71 -11.65
N GLY A 406 -1.96 -4.12 -12.13
CA GLY A 406 -2.68 -4.63 -13.28
C GLY A 406 -3.08 -6.09 -13.11
N SER A 407 -3.11 -6.85 -14.20
CA SER A 407 -3.55 -8.25 -14.19
C SER A 407 -2.71 -9.22 -13.35
N SER A 408 -1.59 -8.78 -12.77
CA SER A 408 -0.80 -9.64 -11.86
C SER A 408 -1.46 -9.84 -10.49
N ILE A 409 -2.49 -9.06 -10.14
CA ILE A 409 -3.28 -9.27 -8.92
C ILE A 409 -4.30 -10.41 -9.04
N LYS A 410 -4.76 -10.75 -10.26
CA LYS A 410 -5.85 -11.72 -10.51
C LYS A 410 -5.68 -13.07 -9.81
N PRO A 411 -4.48 -13.69 -9.78
CA PRO A 411 -4.27 -14.92 -9.04
C PRO A 411 -4.64 -14.83 -7.56
N ILE A 412 -4.39 -13.68 -6.93
CA ILE A 412 -4.52 -13.45 -5.50
C ILE A 412 -5.96 -13.09 -5.12
N SER A 413 -6.53 -12.08 -5.78
CA SER A 413 -7.82 -11.50 -5.41
C SER A 413 -9.04 -12.15 -6.08
N VAL A 414 -8.83 -12.95 -7.14
CA VAL A 414 -9.92 -13.53 -7.94
C VAL A 414 -9.88 -15.05 -7.92
N TYR A 415 -8.80 -15.64 -8.47
CA TYR A 415 -8.79 -17.07 -8.76
C TYR A 415 -8.50 -17.94 -7.53
N ALA A 416 -7.55 -17.53 -6.67
CA ALA A 416 -7.25 -18.28 -5.45
C ALA A 416 -8.47 -18.35 -4.51
N PRO A 417 -9.13 -17.25 -4.14
CA PRO A 417 -10.33 -17.32 -3.30
C PRO A 417 -11.46 -18.12 -3.96
N ALA A 418 -11.70 -17.96 -5.27
CA ALA A 418 -12.75 -18.68 -5.95
C ALA A 418 -12.54 -20.22 -5.96
N ILE A 419 -11.28 -20.67 -6.02
CA ILE A 419 -10.93 -22.10 -5.90
C ILE A 419 -11.01 -22.54 -4.44
N GLU A 420 -10.51 -21.75 -3.51
CA GLU A 420 -10.51 -22.08 -2.06
C GLU A 420 -11.92 -22.30 -1.53
N TYR A 421 -12.85 -21.46 -1.96
CA TYR A 421 -14.28 -21.60 -1.61
C TYR A 421 -15.03 -22.63 -2.48
N GLY A 422 -14.35 -23.34 -3.39
CA GLY A 422 -14.94 -24.37 -4.23
C GLY A 422 -15.91 -23.86 -5.29
N LEU A 423 -15.85 -22.58 -5.65
CA LEU A 423 -16.74 -21.96 -6.64
C LEU A 423 -16.32 -22.32 -8.08
N ILE A 424 -15.04 -22.54 -8.31
CA ILE A 424 -14.46 -22.92 -9.60
C ILE A 424 -13.34 -23.95 -9.43
N THR A 425 -13.01 -24.61 -10.55
CA THR A 425 -11.75 -25.36 -10.75
C THR A 425 -11.02 -24.81 -11.96
N PRO A 426 -9.76 -25.19 -12.23
CA PRO A 426 -9.07 -24.81 -13.47
C PRO A 426 -9.84 -25.16 -14.76
N TYR A 427 -10.70 -26.17 -14.70
CA TYR A 427 -11.45 -26.70 -15.82
C TYR A 427 -12.90 -26.20 -15.87
N SER A 428 -13.35 -25.46 -14.88
CA SER A 428 -14.63 -24.74 -14.92
C SER A 428 -14.66 -23.82 -16.14
N VAL A 429 -15.82 -23.74 -16.79
CA VAL A 429 -16.00 -22.96 -18.01
C VAL A 429 -16.86 -21.74 -17.73
N LEU A 430 -16.31 -20.57 -18.06
CA LEU A 430 -16.98 -19.28 -17.98
C LEU A 430 -17.07 -18.66 -19.38
N ASP A 431 -17.84 -17.60 -19.50
CA ASP A 431 -18.06 -16.94 -20.78
C ASP A 431 -17.12 -15.73 -20.95
N ASP A 432 -16.27 -15.78 -21.98
CA ASP A 432 -15.46 -14.65 -22.40
C ASP A 432 -16.28 -13.75 -23.33
N SER A 433 -17.19 -13.02 -22.73
CA SER A 433 -17.97 -11.93 -23.30
C SER A 433 -18.06 -10.80 -22.27
N PRO A 434 -18.44 -9.57 -22.66
CA PRO A 434 -18.58 -8.49 -21.69
C PRO A 434 -19.40 -8.91 -20.46
N ALA A 435 -18.84 -8.72 -19.27
CA ALA A 435 -19.47 -9.20 -18.04
C ALA A 435 -20.50 -8.20 -17.51
N LYS A 436 -20.24 -6.91 -17.70
CA LYS A 436 -21.06 -5.79 -17.24
C LYS A 436 -21.11 -4.70 -18.30
N LEU A 437 -21.87 -3.67 -18.04
CA LEU A 437 -21.92 -2.46 -18.84
C LEU A 437 -21.42 -1.28 -18.01
N ILE A 438 -20.93 -0.23 -18.67
CA ILE A 438 -20.48 1.00 -18.03
C ILE A 438 -21.17 2.19 -18.69
N ASN A 439 -21.70 3.09 -17.87
CA ASN A 439 -22.32 4.33 -18.35
C ASN A 439 -21.28 5.47 -18.49
N SER A 440 -21.72 6.62 -19.00
CA SER A 440 -20.85 7.80 -19.19
C SER A 440 -20.28 8.40 -17.91
N SER A 441 -20.88 8.10 -16.74
CA SER A 441 -20.36 8.51 -15.44
C SER A 441 -19.36 7.51 -14.85
N GLY A 442 -19.10 6.37 -15.52
CA GLY A 442 -18.22 5.33 -15.04
C GLY A 442 -18.88 4.32 -14.08
N ALA A 443 -20.19 4.41 -13.88
CA ALA A 443 -20.92 3.45 -13.04
C ALA A 443 -21.20 2.15 -13.81
N LEU A 444 -21.00 1.02 -13.14
CA LEU A 444 -21.29 -0.30 -13.69
C LEU A 444 -22.79 -0.59 -13.62
N VAL A 445 -23.30 -1.22 -14.68
CA VAL A 445 -24.70 -1.60 -14.86
C VAL A 445 -24.75 -3.08 -15.24
N GLU A 446 -25.63 -3.83 -14.61
CA GLU A 446 -25.85 -5.24 -14.97
C GLU A 446 -26.53 -5.33 -16.36
N PRO A 447 -26.13 -6.28 -17.22
CA PRO A 447 -26.71 -6.44 -18.56
C PRO A 447 -28.23 -6.57 -18.56
N GLU A 448 -28.81 -7.30 -17.62
CA GLU A 448 -30.26 -7.50 -17.48
C GLU A 448 -30.98 -6.18 -17.17
N SER A 449 -30.38 -5.32 -16.34
CA SER A 449 -30.95 -4.01 -16.02
C SER A 449 -30.93 -3.06 -17.22
N ALA A 450 -29.93 -3.20 -18.10
CA ALA A 450 -29.81 -2.38 -19.31
C ALA A 450 -30.90 -2.69 -20.35
N ILE A 451 -31.45 -3.91 -20.36
CA ILE A 451 -32.58 -4.27 -21.22
C ILE A 451 -33.82 -3.42 -20.89
N LEU A 452 -33.99 -3.09 -19.60
CA LEU A 452 -35.11 -2.25 -19.12
C LEU A 452 -34.85 -0.75 -19.36
N LEU A 453 -33.59 -0.31 -19.33
CA LEU A 453 -33.22 1.11 -19.41
C LEU A 453 -32.97 1.58 -20.84
N GLY A 454 -32.79 0.68 -21.81
CA GLY A 454 -32.37 0.99 -23.19
C GLY A 454 -30.85 1.20 -23.34
N PRO A 455 -30.28 0.93 -24.52
CA PRO A 455 -28.83 0.86 -24.73
C PRO A 455 -28.12 2.20 -24.89
N THR A 456 -28.82 3.35 -24.81
CA THR A 456 -28.21 4.66 -25.05
C THR A 456 -27.24 5.07 -23.96
N GLY A 457 -25.97 5.33 -24.33
CA GLY A 457 -24.92 5.79 -23.44
C GLY A 457 -24.24 4.70 -22.63
N LEU A 458 -24.47 3.42 -22.94
CA LEU A 458 -23.79 2.28 -22.30
C LEU A 458 -22.68 1.73 -23.20
N SER A 459 -21.60 1.29 -22.60
CA SER A 459 -20.48 0.60 -23.25
C SER A 459 -20.22 -0.76 -22.60
N ALA A 460 -19.73 -1.71 -23.35
CA ALA A 460 -19.35 -3.03 -22.84
C ALA A 460 -18.15 -2.96 -21.92
N TRP A 461 -18.22 -3.67 -20.77
CA TRP A 461 -17.14 -3.70 -19.78
C TRP A 461 -17.00 -5.11 -19.15
N PRO A 462 -15.77 -5.54 -18.83
CA PRO A 462 -14.49 -4.96 -19.23
C PRO A 462 -14.14 -5.36 -20.69
N ALA A 463 -13.27 -4.61 -21.33
CA ALA A 463 -12.63 -5.04 -22.55
C ALA A 463 -11.42 -5.91 -22.24
N ASN A 464 -11.22 -6.98 -23.02
CA ASN A 464 -9.96 -7.72 -23.04
C ASN A 464 -8.86 -6.86 -23.71
N GLN A 465 -7.60 -7.15 -23.40
CA GLN A 465 -6.47 -6.45 -24.04
C GLN A 465 -6.45 -6.66 -25.56
N SER A 466 -6.85 -7.85 -26.04
CA SER A 466 -7.01 -8.16 -27.47
C SER A 466 -8.19 -7.46 -28.14
N ARG A 467 -9.12 -6.89 -27.37
CA ARG A 467 -10.42 -6.37 -27.80
C ARG A 467 -11.29 -7.41 -28.54
N THR A 468 -11.02 -8.70 -28.34
CA THR A 468 -11.76 -9.83 -28.90
C THR A 468 -12.32 -10.70 -27.75
N TYR A 469 -13.38 -11.44 -28.07
CA TYR A 469 -14.05 -12.33 -27.10
C TYR A 469 -14.14 -13.73 -27.70
N ALA A 470 -13.69 -14.72 -26.94
CA ALA A 470 -13.64 -16.10 -27.41
C ALA A 470 -14.95 -16.88 -27.19
N GLY A 471 -15.81 -16.41 -26.28
CA GLY A 471 -16.98 -17.13 -25.82
C GLY A 471 -16.64 -18.14 -24.70
N ARG A 472 -17.23 -19.34 -24.75
CA ARG A 472 -17.02 -20.36 -23.73
C ARG A 472 -15.54 -20.73 -23.60
N THR A 473 -14.96 -20.55 -22.44
CA THR A 473 -13.53 -20.83 -22.20
C THR A 473 -13.29 -21.37 -20.80
N THR A 474 -12.30 -22.23 -20.64
CA THR A 474 -11.90 -22.73 -19.31
C THR A 474 -11.19 -21.64 -18.51
N VAL A 475 -11.31 -21.69 -17.19
CA VAL A 475 -10.58 -20.81 -16.27
C VAL A 475 -9.07 -20.90 -16.52
N MET A 476 -8.53 -22.11 -16.73
CA MET A 476 -7.11 -22.31 -17.07
C MET A 476 -6.69 -21.53 -18.33
N SER A 477 -7.50 -21.57 -19.41
CA SER A 477 -7.24 -20.81 -20.64
C SER A 477 -7.38 -19.31 -20.40
N ALA A 478 -8.37 -18.90 -19.61
CA ALA A 478 -8.61 -17.50 -19.28
C ALA A 478 -7.45 -16.87 -18.48
N VAL A 479 -6.90 -17.61 -17.51
CA VAL A 479 -5.70 -17.19 -16.74
C VAL A 479 -4.49 -17.09 -17.66
N ALA A 480 -4.29 -18.07 -18.55
CA ALA A 480 -3.18 -18.08 -19.51
C ALA A 480 -3.20 -16.87 -20.45
N LYS A 481 -4.39 -16.51 -20.94
CA LYS A 481 -4.61 -15.35 -21.83
C LYS A 481 -4.87 -14.05 -21.08
N SER A 482 -4.94 -14.10 -19.75
CA SER A 482 -5.19 -12.94 -18.88
C SER A 482 -6.52 -12.22 -19.18
N LEU A 483 -7.60 -12.96 -19.51
CA LEU A 483 -8.88 -12.39 -19.90
C LEU A 483 -9.50 -11.58 -18.76
N ASN A 484 -9.97 -10.38 -19.07
CA ASN A 484 -10.56 -9.46 -18.11
C ASN A 484 -12.01 -9.85 -17.79
N THR A 485 -12.77 -10.23 -18.81
CA THR A 485 -14.18 -10.65 -18.72
C THR A 485 -14.36 -11.82 -17.77
N VAL A 486 -13.53 -12.85 -17.93
CA VAL A 486 -13.57 -14.05 -17.07
C VAL A 486 -13.15 -13.74 -15.64
N ALA A 487 -12.19 -12.85 -15.44
CA ALA A 487 -11.81 -12.42 -14.10
C ALA A 487 -12.96 -11.71 -13.37
N VAL A 488 -13.68 -10.80 -14.05
CA VAL A 488 -14.86 -10.13 -13.47
C VAL A 488 -15.98 -11.14 -13.19
N ARG A 489 -16.29 -12.04 -14.13
CA ARG A 489 -17.30 -13.11 -13.91
C ARG A 489 -16.93 -14.06 -12.78
N THR A 490 -15.64 -14.35 -12.61
CA THR A 490 -15.18 -15.16 -11.46
C THR A 490 -15.38 -14.39 -10.15
N LEU A 491 -15.07 -13.09 -10.14
CA LEU A 491 -15.31 -12.25 -8.98
C LEU A 491 -16.79 -12.11 -8.62
N ASP A 492 -17.69 -12.13 -9.62
CA ASP A 492 -19.15 -12.13 -9.41
C ASP A 492 -19.67 -13.39 -8.67
N LEU A 493 -18.91 -14.49 -8.63
CA LEU A 493 -19.28 -15.68 -7.87
C LEU A 493 -19.10 -15.50 -6.35
N MET A 494 -18.42 -14.46 -5.93
CA MET A 494 -18.20 -14.10 -4.52
C MET A 494 -18.46 -12.60 -4.32
N SER A 495 -18.53 -12.13 -3.06
CA SER A 495 -18.67 -10.71 -2.79
C SER A 495 -17.32 -9.97 -2.97
N LEU A 496 -17.39 -8.66 -3.27
CA LEU A 496 -16.19 -7.82 -3.30
C LEU A 496 -15.47 -7.80 -1.94
N ASP A 497 -16.23 -7.80 -0.84
CA ASP A 497 -15.69 -7.86 0.52
C ASP A 497 -14.89 -9.14 0.74
N THR A 498 -15.45 -10.30 0.36
CA THR A 498 -14.74 -11.58 0.47
C THR A 498 -13.40 -11.57 -0.29
N ALA A 499 -13.41 -11.09 -1.51
CA ALA A 499 -12.19 -11.01 -2.34
C ALA A 499 -11.17 -10.00 -1.78
N PHE A 500 -11.65 -8.88 -1.25
CA PHE A 500 -10.82 -7.85 -0.63
C PHE A 500 -10.15 -8.38 0.65
N ASP A 501 -10.95 -8.94 1.57
CA ASP A 501 -10.44 -9.49 2.84
C ASP A 501 -9.46 -10.64 2.59
N PHE A 502 -9.77 -11.51 1.62
CA PHE A 502 -8.88 -12.58 1.23
C PHE A 502 -7.53 -12.08 0.71
N ALA A 503 -7.51 -11.05 -0.13
CA ALA A 503 -6.27 -10.47 -0.64
C ALA A 503 -5.45 -9.75 0.44
N THR A 504 -6.13 -9.14 1.42
CA THR A 504 -5.47 -8.39 2.51
C THR A 504 -5.03 -9.29 3.66
N GLU A 505 -5.91 -10.15 4.16
CA GLU A 505 -5.68 -10.94 5.36
C GLU A 505 -4.86 -12.20 5.10
N ASN A 506 -5.14 -12.90 3.96
CA ASN A 506 -4.45 -14.14 3.65
C ASN A 506 -3.14 -13.92 2.89
N PHE A 507 -3.07 -12.91 2.03
CA PHE A 507 -1.91 -12.65 1.17
C PHE A 507 -1.13 -11.36 1.50
N GLY A 508 -1.57 -10.62 2.50
CA GLY A 508 -0.85 -9.47 3.03
C GLY A 508 -0.77 -8.24 2.10
N LEU A 509 -1.66 -8.12 1.10
CA LEU A 509 -1.69 -6.95 0.24
C LEU A 509 -2.26 -5.74 0.98
N SER A 510 -1.59 -4.60 0.89
CA SER A 510 -2.03 -3.35 1.53
C SER A 510 -3.04 -2.60 0.66
N LEU A 511 -4.26 -3.15 0.52
CA LEU A 511 -5.36 -2.51 -0.19
C LEU A 511 -6.13 -1.53 0.72
N MET A 512 -6.78 -0.53 0.12
CA MET A 512 -7.54 0.51 0.83
C MET A 512 -9.04 0.23 0.75
N ARG A 513 -9.69 -0.02 1.90
CA ARG A 513 -11.12 -0.38 1.91
C ARG A 513 -12.05 0.83 1.68
N GLN A 514 -11.78 1.97 1.96
CA GLN A 514 -12.45 3.27 1.78
C GLN A 514 -11.83 4.26 2.77
N GLU A 515 -10.69 4.80 2.45
CA GLU A 515 -9.91 5.61 3.36
C GLU A 515 -9.58 6.97 2.77
N THR A 516 -9.51 7.98 3.61
CA THR A 516 -9.02 9.30 3.21
C THR A 516 -7.69 9.57 3.89
N ILE A 517 -6.63 9.67 3.08
CA ILE A 517 -5.27 9.95 3.54
C ILE A 517 -4.82 11.28 2.96
N ASN A 518 -4.45 12.22 3.79
CA ASN A 518 -4.02 13.58 3.39
C ASN A 518 -5.00 14.27 2.41
N GLY A 519 -6.32 14.08 2.63
CA GLY A 519 -7.38 14.67 1.79
C GLY A 519 -7.65 13.94 0.46
N THR A 520 -6.94 12.87 0.15
CA THR A 520 -7.18 12.03 -1.03
C THR A 520 -7.96 10.78 -0.62
N TYR A 521 -9.08 10.53 -1.30
CA TYR A 521 -9.92 9.35 -1.08
C TYR A 521 -9.40 8.16 -1.89
N TYR A 522 -9.23 7.02 -1.22
CA TYR A 522 -8.81 5.75 -1.79
C TYR A 522 -9.91 4.70 -1.57
N ASN A 523 -10.19 3.89 -2.59
CA ASN A 523 -11.16 2.80 -2.51
C ASN A 523 -10.77 1.67 -3.47
N ASP A 524 -10.41 0.52 -2.93
CA ASP A 524 -10.06 -0.68 -3.69
C ASP A 524 -11.15 -1.77 -3.61
N LEU A 525 -12.26 -1.51 -2.89
CA LEU A 525 -13.42 -2.39 -2.85
C LEU A 525 -14.26 -2.23 -4.13
N THR A 526 -13.65 -2.50 -5.28
CA THR A 526 -14.23 -2.33 -6.62
C THR A 526 -13.80 -3.45 -7.57
N TYR A 527 -14.61 -3.73 -8.59
CA TYR A 527 -14.23 -4.66 -9.66
C TYR A 527 -12.94 -4.25 -10.37
N SER A 528 -12.75 -2.96 -10.61
CA SER A 528 -11.55 -2.45 -11.27
C SER A 528 -10.28 -2.75 -10.47
N ALA A 529 -10.31 -2.55 -9.16
CA ALA A 529 -9.17 -2.83 -8.31
C ALA A 529 -8.93 -4.34 -8.17
N LEU A 530 -9.96 -5.10 -7.77
CA LEU A 530 -9.81 -6.51 -7.43
C LEU A 530 -9.66 -7.43 -8.64
N ALA A 531 -10.45 -7.23 -9.72
CA ALA A 531 -10.39 -8.11 -10.89
C ALA A 531 -9.39 -7.67 -11.95
N LEU A 532 -9.02 -6.38 -12.02
CA LEU A 532 -8.20 -5.85 -13.12
C LEU A 532 -6.91 -5.17 -12.62
N GLY A 533 -6.77 -4.98 -11.30
CA GLY A 533 -5.58 -4.41 -10.67
C GLY A 533 -5.46 -2.90 -10.78
N GLY A 534 -6.59 -2.21 -10.99
CA GLY A 534 -6.65 -0.73 -10.91
C GLY A 534 -6.68 -0.26 -9.46
N VAL A 535 -5.69 -0.67 -8.66
CA VAL A 535 -5.59 -0.36 -7.22
C VAL A 535 -5.27 1.11 -7.02
N SER A 536 -6.06 1.77 -6.19
CA SER A 536 -6.08 3.23 -6.04
C SER A 536 -4.78 3.82 -5.50
N ARG A 537 -4.16 3.17 -4.50
CA ARG A 537 -2.84 3.54 -3.96
C ARG A 537 -1.72 2.71 -4.54
N GLY A 538 -2.05 1.60 -5.19
CA GLY A 538 -1.10 0.61 -5.68
C GLY A 538 -0.57 -0.31 -4.57
N VAL A 539 0.20 -1.31 -4.99
CA VAL A 539 0.94 -2.25 -4.14
C VAL A 539 2.44 -2.18 -4.49
N SER A 540 3.31 -2.57 -3.58
CA SER A 540 4.73 -2.68 -3.88
C SER A 540 5.05 -3.98 -4.62
N LEU A 541 6.18 -4.00 -5.35
CA LEU A 541 6.68 -5.23 -5.97
C LEU A 541 7.01 -6.28 -4.91
N LEU A 542 7.54 -5.85 -3.77
CA LEU A 542 7.83 -6.71 -2.62
C LEU A 542 6.57 -7.44 -2.11
N GLU A 543 5.50 -6.68 -1.80
CA GLU A 543 4.22 -7.24 -1.32
C GLU A 543 3.60 -8.19 -2.36
N LEU A 544 3.54 -7.76 -3.62
CA LEU A 544 2.94 -8.54 -4.69
C LEU A 544 3.70 -9.86 -4.93
N THR A 545 5.04 -9.83 -4.89
CA THR A 545 5.84 -11.04 -5.10
C THR A 545 5.73 -12.01 -3.93
N ALA A 546 5.73 -11.51 -2.69
CA ALA A 546 5.50 -12.32 -1.49
C ALA A 546 4.14 -13.03 -1.53
N ALA A 547 3.10 -12.37 -2.05
CA ALA A 547 1.76 -12.94 -2.23
C ALA A 547 1.71 -14.11 -3.24
N TYR A 548 2.75 -14.37 -4.01
CA TYR A 548 2.85 -15.56 -4.89
C TYR A 548 3.55 -16.74 -4.21
N VAL A 549 4.25 -16.54 -3.11
CA VAL A 549 4.93 -17.61 -2.37
C VAL A 549 3.99 -18.77 -2.01
N PRO A 550 2.75 -18.53 -1.51
CA PRO A 550 1.82 -19.60 -1.17
C PRO A 550 1.51 -20.57 -2.31
N PHE A 551 1.60 -20.14 -3.57
CA PHE A 551 1.38 -21.02 -4.72
C PHE A 551 2.52 -22.06 -4.89
N LEU A 552 3.68 -21.79 -4.35
CA LEU A 552 4.83 -22.70 -4.34
C LEU A 552 4.99 -23.41 -2.99
N ASN A 553 4.70 -22.74 -1.88
CA ASN A 553 4.89 -23.19 -0.49
C ASN A 553 3.63 -23.86 0.09
N ASP A 554 2.96 -24.72 -0.71
CA ASP A 554 1.80 -25.51 -0.28
C ASP A 554 0.70 -24.72 0.46
N GLY A 555 0.57 -23.43 0.12
CA GLY A 555 -0.45 -22.53 0.66
C GLY A 555 0.00 -21.70 1.86
N LEU A 556 1.24 -21.81 2.31
CA LEU A 556 1.76 -21.04 3.44
C LEU A 556 2.27 -19.68 3.00
N TYR A 557 1.85 -18.63 3.71
CA TYR A 557 2.30 -17.26 3.53
C TYR A 557 3.25 -16.86 4.64
N THR A 558 4.35 -16.23 4.26
CA THR A 558 5.31 -15.59 5.18
C THR A 558 5.33 -14.10 4.91
N LYS A 559 5.12 -13.29 5.94
CA LYS A 559 5.24 -11.83 5.81
C LYS A 559 6.67 -11.49 5.41
N PRO A 560 6.89 -10.74 4.31
CA PRO A 560 8.24 -10.39 3.88
C PRO A 560 8.96 -9.55 4.93
N THR A 561 10.19 -9.95 5.26
CA THR A 561 11.11 -9.21 6.12
C THR A 561 12.54 -9.36 5.58
N THR A 562 13.40 -8.40 5.90
CA THR A 562 14.81 -8.41 5.50
C THR A 562 15.72 -9.10 6.52
N TYR A 563 15.23 -9.46 7.69
CA TYR A 563 15.98 -10.16 8.75
C TYR A 563 15.10 -11.15 9.51
N LEU A 564 15.72 -12.21 10.01
CA LEU A 564 15.07 -13.24 10.82
C LEU A 564 15.17 -12.95 12.31
N ARG A 565 16.35 -12.51 12.77
CA ARG A 565 16.59 -12.22 14.18
C ARG A 565 17.52 -11.03 14.34
N VAL A 566 17.33 -10.32 15.46
CA VAL A 566 18.22 -9.28 15.95
C VAL A 566 18.58 -9.60 17.39
N LEU A 567 19.87 -9.69 17.65
CA LEU A 567 20.41 -9.90 19.00
C LEU A 567 21.11 -8.61 19.46
N ASP A 568 21.10 -8.36 20.78
CA ASP A 568 21.87 -7.28 21.39
C ASP A 568 23.37 -7.65 21.52
N ALA A 569 24.16 -6.74 22.09
CA ALA A 569 25.59 -6.92 22.30
C ALA A 569 25.92 -8.07 23.28
N ASP A 570 25.02 -8.44 24.15
CA ASP A 570 25.13 -9.53 25.12
C ASP A 570 24.64 -10.87 24.54
N GLY A 571 24.11 -10.88 23.31
CA GLY A 571 23.61 -12.07 22.60
C GLY A 571 22.15 -12.42 22.95
N ASN A 572 21.40 -11.55 23.65
CA ASN A 572 19.98 -11.74 23.90
C ASN A 572 19.17 -11.41 22.64
N VAL A 573 18.12 -12.19 22.38
CA VAL A 573 17.22 -11.97 21.24
C VAL A 573 16.32 -10.76 21.53
N LEU A 574 16.43 -9.70 20.72
CA LEU A 574 15.57 -8.52 20.78
C LEU A 574 14.35 -8.67 19.87
N ILE A 575 14.53 -9.21 18.67
CA ILE A 575 13.48 -9.41 17.66
C ILE A 575 13.66 -10.81 17.08
N ASP A 576 12.53 -11.53 16.89
CA ASP A 576 12.51 -12.87 16.29
C ASP A 576 11.33 -13.01 15.33
N HIS A 577 11.61 -13.20 14.04
CA HIS A 577 10.64 -13.42 12.96
C HIS A 577 10.62 -14.85 12.45
N THR A 578 11.29 -15.79 13.13
CA THR A 578 11.43 -17.19 12.67
C THR A 578 10.12 -17.99 12.67
N ALA A 579 9.07 -17.52 13.33
CA ALA A 579 7.79 -18.21 13.50
C ALA A 579 6.62 -17.56 12.74
N GLY A 580 6.85 -16.89 11.60
CA GLY A 580 5.90 -16.01 10.94
C GLY A 580 5.02 -16.62 9.83
N GLU A 581 4.92 -17.96 9.69
CA GLU A 581 4.09 -18.61 8.67
C GLU A 581 2.61 -18.63 9.04
N SER A 582 1.74 -18.32 8.09
CA SER A 582 0.28 -18.46 8.19
C SER A 582 -0.29 -19.22 7.01
N VAL A 583 -1.40 -19.92 7.21
CA VAL A 583 -2.10 -20.61 6.10
C VAL A 583 -2.87 -19.55 5.31
N ALA A 584 -2.45 -19.27 4.09
CA ALA A 584 -3.16 -18.38 3.17
C ALA A 584 -4.25 -19.14 2.39
N ILE A 585 -3.93 -20.32 1.89
CA ILE A 585 -4.81 -21.19 1.09
C ILE A 585 -4.50 -22.65 1.39
N SER A 586 -5.42 -23.53 1.03
CA SER A 586 -5.19 -24.98 1.09
C SER A 586 -4.14 -25.44 0.07
N GLN A 587 -3.45 -26.51 0.37
CA GLN A 587 -2.47 -27.16 -0.52
C GLN A 587 -3.09 -27.51 -1.90
N ASN A 588 -4.36 -27.91 -1.92
CA ASN A 588 -5.08 -28.18 -3.16
C ASN A 588 -5.28 -26.93 -4.02
N THR A 589 -5.63 -25.80 -3.40
CA THR A 589 -5.74 -24.50 -4.08
C THR A 589 -4.38 -24.04 -4.60
N ALA A 590 -3.33 -24.18 -3.80
CA ALA A 590 -1.95 -23.89 -4.23
C ALA A 590 -1.56 -24.70 -5.47
N TYR A 591 -1.87 -26.01 -5.49
CA TYR A 591 -1.63 -26.86 -6.65
C TYR A 591 -2.40 -26.38 -7.90
N TYR A 592 -3.72 -26.13 -7.79
CA TYR A 592 -4.52 -25.69 -8.92
C TYR A 592 -4.04 -24.32 -9.46
N MET A 593 -3.70 -23.41 -8.58
CA MET A 593 -3.13 -22.11 -8.96
C MET A 593 -1.79 -22.28 -9.67
N ARG A 594 -0.89 -23.10 -9.14
CA ARG A 594 0.40 -23.43 -9.74
C ARG A 594 0.24 -24.00 -11.14
N ALA A 595 -0.67 -24.96 -11.34
CA ALA A 595 -0.94 -25.54 -12.64
C ALA A 595 -1.48 -24.52 -13.66
N MET A 596 -2.36 -23.60 -13.24
CA MET A 596 -2.85 -22.53 -14.11
C MET A 596 -1.75 -21.53 -14.46
N LEU A 597 -0.90 -21.16 -13.49
CA LEU A 597 0.22 -20.23 -13.71
C LEU A 597 1.35 -20.86 -14.54
N GLU A 598 1.56 -22.16 -14.45
CA GLU A 598 2.44 -22.91 -15.36
C GLU A 598 1.92 -22.87 -16.80
N ASN A 599 0.59 -22.96 -16.98
CA ASN A 599 -0.03 -22.84 -18.31
C ASN A 599 0.11 -21.42 -18.92
N VAL A 600 0.24 -20.36 -18.09
CA VAL A 600 0.58 -18.99 -18.58
C VAL A 600 1.92 -19.00 -19.29
N VAL A 601 2.90 -19.73 -18.75
CA VAL A 601 4.25 -19.83 -19.35
C VAL A 601 4.30 -20.81 -20.50
N LYS A 602 3.49 -21.90 -20.48
CA LYS A 602 3.46 -22.88 -21.58
C LYS A 602 2.69 -22.35 -22.80
N ASN A 603 1.54 -21.72 -22.61
CA ASN A 603 0.57 -21.45 -23.67
C ASN A 603 -0.04 -20.04 -23.64
N GLY A 604 0.49 -19.15 -22.79
CA GLY A 604 -0.12 -17.85 -22.52
C GLY A 604 0.81 -16.65 -22.70
N THR A 605 0.55 -15.61 -21.94
CA THR A 605 1.25 -14.32 -22.01
C THR A 605 2.68 -14.36 -21.47
N GLY A 606 3.08 -15.42 -20.77
CA GLY A 606 4.38 -15.60 -20.12
C GLY A 606 5.35 -16.50 -20.83
N THR A 607 5.12 -16.90 -22.08
CA THR A 607 5.93 -17.91 -22.78
C THR A 607 7.42 -17.57 -22.88
N ALA A 608 7.76 -16.30 -22.89
CA ALA A 608 9.16 -15.84 -22.91
C ALA A 608 9.91 -16.12 -21.59
N ALA A 609 9.23 -16.48 -20.50
CA ALA A 609 9.85 -16.85 -19.22
C ALA A 609 10.36 -18.31 -19.18
N ALA A 610 10.06 -19.13 -20.18
CA ALA A 610 10.43 -20.55 -20.17
C ALA A 610 11.94 -20.74 -20.00
N LEU A 611 12.34 -21.65 -19.09
CA LEU A 611 13.69 -22.09 -18.83
C LEU A 611 13.89 -23.52 -19.33
N ASN A 612 15.12 -23.86 -19.69
CA ASN A 612 15.43 -25.20 -20.18
C ASN A 612 15.51 -26.20 -18.99
N GLY A 613 14.69 -27.24 -19.03
CA GLY A 613 14.70 -28.30 -18.01
C GLY A 613 14.11 -27.92 -16.65
N ILE A 614 13.66 -26.71 -16.45
CA ILE A 614 13.07 -26.19 -15.20
C ILE A 614 11.62 -25.78 -15.45
N ALA A 615 10.70 -26.27 -14.63
CA ALA A 615 9.31 -25.84 -14.66
C ALA A 615 9.20 -24.36 -14.22
N VAL A 616 8.43 -23.59 -14.97
CA VAL A 616 8.19 -22.16 -14.69
C VAL A 616 6.69 -21.90 -14.66
N ALA A 617 6.23 -21.21 -13.63
CA ALA A 617 4.90 -20.69 -13.51
C ALA A 617 4.95 -19.17 -13.28
N GLY A 618 3.93 -18.42 -13.69
CA GLY A 618 3.94 -16.99 -13.46
C GLY A 618 2.77 -16.24 -14.09
N LYS A 619 2.74 -14.94 -13.86
CA LYS A 619 1.69 -14.05 -14.37
C LYS A 619 2.26 -12.70 -14.79
N THR A 620 1.86 -12.25 -15.96
CA THR A 620 2.14 -10.90 -16.45
C THR A 620 1.10 -9.91 -15.92
N GLY A 621 1.55 -8.69 -15.65
CA GLY A 621 0.71 -7.53 -15.37
C GLY A 621 0.98 -6.41 -16.36
N THR A 622 -0.08 -5.71 -16.73
CA THR A 622 -0.02 -4.50 -17.53
C THR A 622 -1.13 -3.58 -17.01
N THR A 623 -0.80 -2.34 -16.72
CA THR A 623 -1.79 -1.35 -16.30
C THR A 623 -2.49 -0.71 -17.49
N SER A 624 -3.66 -0.10 -17.25
CA SER A 624 -4.33 0.74 -18.23
C SER A 624 -3.37 1.82 -18.75
N ASN A 625 -3.44 2.12 -20.04
CA ASN A 625 -2.53 3.06 -20.71
C ASN A 625 -1.04 2.66 -20.68
N ASP A 626 -0.75 1.39 -20.43
CA ASP A 626 0.61 0.83 -20.49
C ASP A 626 1.67 1.58 -19.64
N TYR A 627 1.28 2.09 -18.46
CA TYR A 627 2.19 2.82 -17.58
C TYR A 627 3.19 1.89 -16.86
N ASP A 628 2.74 0.67 -16.54
CA ASP A 628 3.54 -0.30 -15.79
C ASP A 628 3.48 -1.67 -16.46
N ARG A 629 4.59 -2.38 -16.44
CA ARG A 629 4.75 -3.77 -16.87
C ARG A 629 5.24 -4.59 -15.70
N TRP A 630 4.57 -5.70 -15.42
CA TRP A 630 4.87 -6.59 -14.33
C TRP A 630 5.05 -8.02 -14.81
N PHE A 631 5.89 -8.75 -14.12
CA PHE A 631 5.91 -10.20 -14.17
C PHE A 631 6.27 -10.75 -12.80
N VAL A 632 5.44 -11.63 -12.25
CA VAL A 632 5.78 -12.45 -11.10
C VAL A 632 5.79 -13.89 -11.56
N GLY A 633 6.95 -14.53 -11.46
CA GLY A 633 7.15 -15.91 -11.86
C GLY A 633 7.92 -16.69 -10.81
N PHE A 634 7.72 -17.99 -10.81
CA PHE A 634 8.42 -18.89 -9.90
C PHE A 634 8.80 -20.21 -10.56
N THR A 635 9.85 -20.80 -10.00
CA THR A 635 10.37 -22.12 -10.29
C THR A 635 10.28 -22.97 -9.03
N PRO A 636 10.61 -24.26 -9.03
CA PRO A 636 10.73 -25.01 -7.78
C PRO A 636 11.79 -24.48 -6.79
N TYR A 637 12.64 -23.55 -7.22
CA TYR A 637 13.75 -23.02 -6.44
C TYR A 637 13.58 -21.58 -5.94
N TYR A 638 12.84 -20.73 -6.68
CA TYR A 638 12.74 -19.29 -6.42
C TYR A 638 11.38 -18.72 -6.83
N VAL A 639 10.95 -17.69 -6.12
CA VAL A 639 9.85 -16.80 -6.54
C VAL A 639 10.41 -15.42 -6.84
N GLY A 640 10.25 -14.92 -8.06
CA GLY A 640 10.81 -13.64 -8.48
C GLY A 640 9.79 -12.69 -9.10
N GLY A 641 9.82 -11.43 -8.70
CA GLY A 641 8.98 -10.38 -9.27
C GLY A 641 9.82 -9.31 -9.96
N VAL A 642 9.35 -8.81 -11.11
CA VAL A 642 9.98 -7.71 -11.85
C VAL A 642 8.92 -6.69 -12.24
N TRP A 643 9.24 -5.41 -12.03
CA TRP A 643 8.47 -4.26 -12.46
C TRP A 643 9.27 -3.39 -13.44
N PHE A 644 8.57 -2.81 -14.42
CA PHE A 644 9.06 -1.76 -15.31
C PHE A 644 8.07 -0.61 -15.37
N GLY A 645 8.58 0.61 -15.40
CA GLY A 645 7.79 1.84 -15.54
C GLY A 645 8.66 3.09 -15.50
N PHE A 646 8.00 4.24 -15.44
CA PHE A 646 8.65 5.52 -15.22
C PHE A 646 8.38 5.99 -13.77
N ASP A 647 9.31 6.74 -13.18
CA ASP A 647 9.12 7.31 -11.83
C ASP A 647 7.89 8.21 -11.77
N GLN A 648 7.68 9.02 -12.80
CA GLN A 648 6.42 9.71 -13.04
C GLN A 648 5.61 8.92 -14.06
N GLN A 649 4.34 8.64 -13.78
CA GLN A 649 3.47 7.84 -14.64
C GLN A 649 3.45 8.39 -16.08
N LYS A 650 3.90 7.56 -17.01
CA LYS A 650 3.97 7.85 -18.43
C LYS A 650 3.77 6.55 -19.21
N GLU A 651 3.10 6.62 -20.36
CA GLU A 651 2.90 5.49 -21.25
C GLU A 651 4.23 4.93 -21.78
N ILE A 652 4.39 3.62 -21.68
CA ILE A 652 5.53 2.89 -22.24
C ILE A 652 5.19 2.56 -23.70
N THR A 653 5.73 3.35 -24.65
CA THR A 653 5.50 3.17 -26.07
C THR A 653 6.71 2.56 -26.79
N GLY A 654 6.46 1.87 -27.90
CA GLY A 654 7.53 1.38 -28.78
C GLY A 654 8.28 0.13 -28.31
N LEU A 655 7.81 -0.54 -27.28
CA LEU A 655 8.36 -1.83 -26.84
C LEU A 655 7.53 -2.99 -27.39
N SER A 656 8.22 -4.00 -27.94
CA SER A 656 7.61 -5.27 -28.27
C SER A 656 7.69 -6.22 -27.07
N GLY A 657 6.56 -6.79 -26.66
CA GLY A 657 6.48 -7.75 -25.56
C GLY A 657 6.55 -7.09 -24.17
N ASN A 658 6.75 -7.92 -23.16
CA ASN A 658 6.86 -7.48 -21.76
C ASN A 658 8.32 -7.58 -21.27
N PRO A 659 9.00 -6.44 -21.03
CA PRO A 659 10.41 -6.44 -20.62
C PRO A 659 10.62 -7.09 -19.25
N SER A 660 9.61 -7.08 -18.36
CA SER A 660 9.70 -7.72 -17.05
C SER A 660 9.93 -9.23 -17.17
N VAL A 661 9.31 -9.89 -18.18
CA VAL A 661 9.49 -11.31 -18.45
C VAL A 661 10.92 -11.60 -18.89
N ALA A 662 11.46 -10.78 -19.79
CA ALA A 662 12.81 -10.95 -20.33
C ALA A 662 13.89 -10.74 -19.25
N THR A 663 13.73 -9.71 -18.40
CA THR A 663 14.66 -9.44 -17.29
C THR A 663 14.58 -10.54 -16.24
N TRP A 664 13.38 -10.98 -15.87
CA TRP A 664 13.20 -12.12 -14.97
C TRP A 664 13.96 -13.35 -15.48
N LYS A 665 13.78 -13.68 -16.76
CA LYS A 665 14.47 -14.82 -17.38
C LYS A 665 16.00 -14.70 -17.31
N LYS A 666 16.56 -13.54 -17.64
CA LYS A 666 18.02 -13.32 -17.60
C LYS A 666 18.62 -13.62 -16.22
N VAL A 667 17.97 -13.14 -15.16
CA VAL A 667 18.44 -13.39 -13.79
C VAL A 667 18.25 -14.86 -13.41
N MET A 668 17.10 -15.45 -13.76
CA MET A 668 16.82 -16.86 -13.45
C MET A 668 17.74 -17.81 -14.21
N GLU A 669 18.15 -17.51 -15.42
CA GLU A 669 19.15 -18.33 -16.16
C GLU A 669 20.48 -18.39 -15.41
N ILE A 670 20.92 -17.28 -14.80
CA ILE A 670 22.12 -17.26 -13.97
C ILE A 670 21.94 -18.14 -12.72
N LEU A 671 20.81 -17.96 -12.01
CA LEU A 671 20.52 -18.65 -10.76
C LEU A 671 20.27 -20.16 -10.93
N HIS A 672 19.92 -20.59 -12.14
CA HIS A 672 19.63 -21.99 -12.43
C HIS A 672 20.74 -22.69 -13.22
N ALA A 673 21.86 -22.01 -13.50
CA ALA A 673 22.96 -22.58 -14.31
C ALA A 673 23.45 -23.92 -13.76
N ASP A 674 23.54 -24.06 -12.44
CA ASP A 674 24.04 -25.27 -11.76
C ASP A 674 22.90 -26.05 -11.05
N LYS A 675 21.64 -25.73 -11.30
CA LYS A 675 20.50 -26.42 -10.67
C LYS A 675 20.10 -27.64 -11.49
N ALA A 676 19.69 -28.71 -10.80
CA ALA A 676 19.11 -29.87 -11.45
C ALA A 676 17.80 -29.55 -12.15
N SER A 677 17.47 -30.29 -13.21
CA SER A 677 16.14 -30.22 -13.82
C SER A 677 15.06 -30.52 -12.79
N ALA A 678 14.03 -29.67 -12.70
CA ALA A 678 13.00 -29.82 -11.70
C ALA A 678 11.61 -29.48 -12.29
N ALA A 679 10.62 -30.25 -11.87
CA ALA A 679 9.20 -30.03 -12.14
C ALA A 679 8.50 -29.70 -10.81
N PHE A 680 7.33 -29.07 -10.90
CA PHE A 680 6.49 -28.86 -9.73
C PHE A 680 5.90 -30.18 -9.22
N GLU A 681 5.83 -30.32 -7.93
CA GLU A 681 5.21 -31.50 -7.32
C GLU A 681 3.71 -31.59 -7.65
N THR A 682 3.25 -32.80 -7.87
CA THR A 682 1.85 -33.09 -8.18
C THR A 682 1.27 -33.95 -7.04
N PRO A 683 0.17 -33.57 -6.40
CA PRO A 683 -0.49 -34.40 -5.39
C PRO A 683 -0.84 -35.76 -5.91
N ALA A 684 -0.62 -36.82 -5.12
CA ALA A 684 -0.87 -38.21 -5.51
C ALA A 684 -2.35 -38.53 -5.71
N GLU A 685 -3.24 -37.75 -5.11
CA GLU A 685 -4.70 -37.96 -5.17
C GLU A 685 -5.35 -37.57 -6.50
N LEU A 686 -4.62 -36.91 -7.38
CA LEU A 686 -5.14 -36.38 -8.64
C LEU A 686 -5.37 -37.51 -9.64
N GLN A 687 -6.56 -37.52 -10.22
CA GLN A 687 -6.95 -38.45 -11.27
C GLN A 687 -7.27 -37.71 -12.56
N THR A 688 -7.04 -38.37 -13.69
CA THR A 688 -7.32 -37.80 -15.01
C THR A 688 -8.75 -38.12 -15.43
N TYR A 689 -9.53 -37.06 -15.69
CA TYR A 689 -10.91 -37.16 -16.21
C TYR A 689 -11.00 -36.41 -17.53
N SER A 690 -11.91 -36.95 -18.41
CA SER A 690 -12.29 -36.20 -19.62
C SER A 690 -13.36 -35.16 -19.30
N TYR A 691 -13.27 -34.01 -19.93
CA TYR A 691 -14.27 -32.94 -19.81
C TYR A 691 -14.51 -32.21 -21.13
N CYS A 692 -15.66 -31.55 -21.25
CA CYS A 692 -15.99 -30.72 -22.39
C CYS A 692 -15.41 -29.32 -22.23
N LEU A 693 -14.68 -28.82 -23.22
CA LEU A 693 -14.04 -27.48 -23.22
C LEU A 693 -15.04 -26.32 -23.15
N ASP A 694 -16.32 -26.54 -23.51
CA ASP A 694 -17.31 -25.47 -23.55
C ASP A 694 -18.31 -25.51 -22.39
N SER A 695 -18.47 -26.67 -21.71
CA SER A 695 -19.41 -26.83 -20.58
C SER A 695 -18.72 -27.19 -19.26
N GLY A 696 -17.52 -27.78 -19.30
CA GLY A 696 -16.85 -28.37 -18.12
C GLY A 696 -17.41 -29.73 -17.72
N GLY A 697 -18.53 -30.17 -18.31
CA GLY A 697 -19.19 -31.41 -17.98
C GLY A 697 -18.59 -32.66 -18.70
N ILE A 698 -19.13 -33.87 -18.40
CA ILE A 698 -18.74 -35.11 -19.04
C ILE A 698 -19.04 -35.00 -20.53
N PRO A 699 -18.08 -35.30 -21.45
CA PRO A 699 -18.28 -35.12 -22.88
C PRO A 699 -19.29 -36.08 -23.47
N THR A 700 -20.08 -35.62 -24.43
CA THR A 700 -21.01 -36.42 -25.25
C THR A 700 -20.46 -36.64 -26.65
N ALA A 701 -21.17 -37.42 -27.48
CA ALA A 701 -20.83 -37.61 -28.90
C ALA A 701 -20.84 -36.27 -29.67
N ALA A 702 -21.78 -35.35 -29.33
CA ALA A 702 -21.85 -34.03 -29.93
C ALA A 702 -20.59 -33.17 -29.62
N CYS A 703 -19.97 -33.31 -28.45
CA CYS A 703 -18.72 -32.65 -28.15
C CYS A 703 -17.53 -33.10 -29.01
N LYS A 704 -17.54 -34.36 -29.46
CA LYS A 704 -16.49 -34.94 -30.34
C LYS A 704 -16.59 -34.45 -31.76
N SER A 705 -17.84 -34.17 -32.22
CA SER A 705 -18.16 -33.79 -33.59
C SER A 705 -18.46 -32.29 -33.77
N ASP A 706 -17.95 -31.44 -32.86
CA ASP A 706 -18.11 -30.00 -32.98
C ASP A 706 -17.39 -29.50 -34.24
N PRO A 707 -17.96 -28.51 -34.98
CA PRO A 707 -17.36 -27.97 -36.22
C PRO A 707 -15.97 -27.35 -36.01
N ARG A 708 -15.66 -26.94 -34.81
CA ARG A 708 -14.33 -26.38 -34.43
C ARG A 708 -13.27 -27.47 -34.17
N GLY A 709 -13.65 -28.75 -34.33
CA GLY A 709 -12.88 -29.91 -33.94
C GLY A 709 -13.32 -30.46 -32.58
N SER A 710 -12.76 -31.58 -32.15
CA SER A 710 -13.15 -32.21 -30.89
C SER A 710 -13.00 -31.25 -29.69
N ARG A 711 -14.09 -31.10 -28.96
CA ARG A 711 -14.13 -30.28 -27.73
C ARG A 711 -13.98 -31.15 -26.48
N VAL A 712 -13.39 -32.34 -26.61
CA VAL A 712 -13.06 -33.22 -25.50
C VAL A 712 -11.62 -32.98 -25.08
N ALA A 713 -11.40 -32.66 -23.83
CA ALA A 713 -10.08 -32.51 -23.23
C ALA A 713 -9.95 -33.40 -21.99
N TYR A 714 -8.73 -33.53 -21.50
CA TYR A 714 -8.40 -34.26 -20.28
C TYR A 714 -7.72 -33.34 -19.28
N GLY A 715 -8.10 -33.46 -18.00
CA GLY A 715 -7.55 -32.69 -16.91
C GLY A 715 -7.29 -33.53 -15.67
N LYS A 716 -6.38 -33.06 -14.82
CA LYS A 716 -6.09 -33.66 -13.52
C LYS A 716 -6.98 -33.01 -12.46
N PHE A 717 -7.93 -33.75 -11.94
CA PHE A 717 -8.88 -33.31 -10.91
C PHE A 717 -8.66 -34.07 -9.60
N LEU A 718 -8.93 -33.38 -8.49
CA LEU A 718 -9.27 -34.11 -7.27
C LEU A 718 -10.58 -34.87 -7.49
N PRO A 719 -10.79 -36.08 -6.94
CA PRO A 719 -12.01 -36.88 -7.16
C PRO A 719 -13.32 -36.12 -6.86
N LYS A 720 -13.28 -35.23 -5.83
CA LYS A 720 -14.43 -34.38 -5.46
C LYS A 720 -14.82 -33.35 -6.53
N ASP A 721 -13.87 -32.93 -7.34
CA ASP A 721 -13.99 -31.85 -8.34
C ASP A 721 -14.21 -32.38 -9.77
N ALA A 722 -14.20 -33.69 -9.94
CA ALA A 722 -14.41 -34.33 -11.23
C ALA A 722 -15.79 -33.97 -11.86
N PRO A 723 -15.92 -33.90 -13.19
CA PRO A 723 -17.20 -33.62 -13.85
C PRO A 723 -18.26 -34.61 -13.42
N LYS A 724 -19.44 -34.11 -12.99
CA LYS A 724 -20.55 -34.94 -12.44
C LYS A 724 -21.72 -35.08 -13.39
N SER A 725 -21.92 -34.13 -14.32
CA SER A 725 -23.05 -34.10 -15.25
C SER A 725 -22.56 -34.16 -16.69
N LEU A 726 -23.38 -34.76 -17.55
CA LEU A 726 -23.14 -34.76 -19.01
C LEU A 726 -23.19 -33.33 -19.56
N CYS A 727 -22.44 -33.08 -20.63
CA CYS A 727 -22.55 -31.86 -21.39
C CYS A 727 -23.94 -31.68 -21.97
N THR A 728 -24.63 -30.61 -21.57
CA THR A 728 -25.95 -30.22 -22.11
C THR A 728 -25.84 -29.07 -23.11
N LEU A 729 -24.67 -28.51 -23.26
CA LEU A 729 -24.43 -27.36 -24.14
C LEU A 729 -24.30 -27.79 -25.61
N HIS A 730 -23.61 -28.89 -25.91
CA HIS A 730 -23.54 -29.42 -27.25
C HIS A 730 -24.79 -30.26 -27.58
N THR A 731 -25.45 -29.93 -28.67
CA THR A 731 -26.60 -30.66 -29.20
C THR A 731 -26.38 -31.07 -30.67
N THR A 732 -26.91 -32.24 -31.04
CA THR A 732 -26.92 -32.67 -32.44
C THR A 732 -28.19 -32.14 -33.07
N VAL A 733 -28.09 -31.41 -34.17
CA VAL A 733 -29.21 -30.84 -34.92
C VAL A 733 -29.29 -31.45 -36.31
N ARG A 734 -30.52 -31.55 -36.86
CA ARG A 734 -30.77 -31.91 -38.23
C ARG A 734 -30.86 -30.64 -39.07
N ILE A 735 -30.10 -30.57 -40.14
CA ILE A 735 -30.00 -29.41 -41.03
C ILE A 735 -30.51 -29.84 -42.41
N CYS A 736 -31.43 -29.09 -42.99
CA CYS A 736 -31.87 -29.28 -44.35
C CYS A 736 -30.76 -28.83 -45.30
N GLY A 737 -30.21 -29.71 -46.11
CA GLY A 737 -29.10 -29.42 -47.03
C GLY A 737 -29.47 -28.41 -48.11
N GLU A 738 -30.73 -28.22 -48.46
CA GLU A 738 -31.19 -27.24 -49.47
C GLU A 738 -31.33 -25.83 -48.90
N SER A 739 -31.87 -25.69 -47.67
CA SER A 739 -32.06 -24.38 -47.04
C SER A 739 -30.89 -23.97 -46.17
N GLY A 740 -30.04 -24.89 -45.75
CA GLY A 740 -29.00 -24.65 -44.75
C GLY A 740 -29.53 -24.38 -43.32
N LYS A 741 -30.86 -24.51 -43.10
CA LYS A 741 -31.54 -24.25 -41.82
C LYS A 741 -31.95 -25.54 -41.09
N LEU A 742 -32.45 -25.43 -39.84
CA LEU A 742 -32.98 -26.59 -39.12
C LEU A 742 -34.04 -27.31 -39.93
N ALA A 743 -33.90 -28.63 -40.08
CA ALA A 743 -34.82 -29.46 -40.85
C ALA A 743 -36.19 -29.52 -40.17
N ARG A 744 -37.27 -29.42 -40.98
CA ARG A 744 -38.65 -29.67 -40.60
C ARG A 744 -39.05 -31.11 -40.93
N ALA A 745 -40.21 -31.52 -40.46
CA ALA A 745 -40.74 -32.83 -40.70
C ALA A 745 -40.95 -33.15 -42.23
N TYR A 746 -41.06 -32.13 -43.04
CA TYR A 746 -41.27 -32.23 -44.50
C TYR A 746 -40.01 -32.13 -45.36
N CYS A 747 -38.82 -31.96 -44.71
CA CYS A 747 -37.56 -31.99 -45.43
C CYS A 747 -37.27 -33.41 -45.92
N PRO A 748 -36.81 -33.60 -47.18
CA PRO A 748 -36.44 -34.94 -47.69
C PRO A 748 -35.27 -35.50 -46.85
N GLU A 749 -35.45 -36.75 -46.34
CA GLU A 749 -34.44 -37.39 -45.48
C GLU A 749 -33.06 -37.48 -46.14
N GLU A 750 -33.01 -37.68 -47.45
CA GLU A 750 -31.76 -37.73 -48.21
C GLU A 750 -30.99 -36.42 -48.28
N THR A 751 -31.66 -35.30 -48.00
CA THR A 751 -31.01 -33.95 -47.95
C THR A 751 -30.62 -33.59 -46.55
N ILE A 752 -31.04 -34.34 -45.52
CA ILE A 752 -30.79 -33.97 -44.13
C ILE A 752 -29.36 -34.35 -43.70
N GLN A 753 -28.65 -33.37 -43.21
CA GLN A 753 -27.35 -33.53 -42.60
C GLN A 753 -27.45 -33.36 -41.08
N THR A 754 -26.66 -34.11 -40.32
CA THR A 754 -26.55 -33.93 -38.88
C THR A 754 -25.26 -33.16 -38.54
N ALA A 755 -25.38 -32.18 -37.67
CA ALA A 755 -24.22 -31.42 -37.20
C ALA A 755 -24.32 -31.13 -35.70
N SER A 756 -23.16 -31.00 -35.04
CA SER A 756 -23.10 -30.51 -33.66
C SER A 756 -23.18 -29.01 -33.64
N ARG A 757 -23.90 -28.46 -32.68
CA ARG A 757 -24.04 -27.02 -32.44
C ARG A 757 -24.10 -26.75 -30.95
N LEU A 758 -23.79 -25.49 -30.56
CA LEU A 758 -23.94 -24.99 -29.18
C LEU A 758 -25.39 -24.49 -28.97
N ASN A 759 -26.09 -25.08 -28.03
CA ASN A 759 -27.37 -24.57 -27.52
C ASN A 759 -27.06 -23.49 -26.45
N LEU A 760 -26.78 -22.28 -26.91
CA LEU A 760 -26.29 -21.16 -26.07
C LEU A 760 -26.97 -19.87 -26.49
N TYR A 761 -27.44 -19.14 -25.47
CA TYR A 761 -28.02 -17.81 -25.64
C TYR A 761 -27.22 -16.83 -24.81
N ARG A 762 -26.84 -15.68 -25.40
CA ARG A 762 -26.14 -14.59 -24.72
C ARG A 762 -26.93 -13.30 -24.76
N TYR A 763 -26.84 -12.55 -23.71
CA TYR A 763 -27.47 -11.25 -23.59
C TYR A 763 -26.45 -10.16 -23.90
N PHE A 764 -26.61 -9.43 -25.01
CA PHE A 764 -25.80 -8.27 -25.35
C PHE A 764 -26.67 -7.02 -25.42
N ALA A 765 -26.54 -6.14 -24.45
CA ALA A 765 -27.26 -4.87 -24.45
C ALA A 765 -26.57 -3.78 -25.29
N VAL A 766 -25.42 -4.07 -25.91
CA VAL A 766 -24.64 -3.12 -26.71
C VAL A 766 -24.42 -3.68 -28.09
N PRO A 767 -24.72 -2.92 -29.15
CA PRO A 767 -24.52 -3.36 -30.54
C PRO A 767 -23.02 -3.53 -30.87
N ASN A 768 -22.73 -4.35 -31.89
CA ASN A 768 -21.39 -4.57 -32.46
C ASN A 768 -20.37 -5.31 -31.58
N ILE A 769 -20.82 -6.20 -30.67
CA ILE A 769 -19.93 -7.12 -29.95
C ILE A 769 -19.91 -8.44 -30.72
N GLU A 770 -18.74 -8.87 -31.20
CA GLU A 770 -18.51 -10.16 -31.81
C GLU A 770 -17.90 -11.12 -30.80
N VAL A 771 -18.52 -12.31 -30.63
CA VAL A 771 -18.01 -13.40 -29.80
C VAL A 771 -17.78 -14.61 -30.72
N ALA A 772 -16.55 -15.14 -30.69
CA ALA A 772 -16.09 -16.07 -31.72
C ALA A 772 -16.91 -17.38 -31.81
N ASP A 773 -17.47 -17.87 -30.70
CA ASP A 773 -18.25 -19.12 -30.69
C ASP A 773 -19.74 -18.94 -31.08
N GLU A 774 -20.23 -17.68 -31.19
CA GLU A 774 -21.58 -17.43 -31.71
C GLU A 774 -21.85 -18.05 -33.09
N ARG A 775 -20.84 -18.17 -33.92
CA ARG A 775 -20.90 -18.78 -35.24
C ARG A 775 -21.30 -20.26 -35.21
N TYR A 776 -21.24 -20.89 -34.06
CA TYR A 776 -21.48 -22.32 -33.86
C TYR A 776 -22.71 -22.59 -33.00
N THR A 777 -23.50 -21.55 -32.68
CA THR A 777 -24.74 -21.70 -31.90
C THR A 777 -25.94 -22.13 -32.76
N VAL A 778 -26.95 -22.66 -32.08
CA VAL A 778 -28.28 -22.93 -32.68
C VAL A 778 -29.33 -22.23 -31.82
N HIS A 779 -30.26 -21.57 -32.50
CA HIS A 779 -31.40 -20.91 -31.88
C HIS A 779 -32.68 -21.58 -32.36
N PHE A 780 -33.47 -22.15 -31.41
CA PHE A 780 -34.75 -22.79 -31.72
C PHE A 780 -35.89 -21.76 -31.69
N GLU A 781 -36.80 -21.78 -32.66
CA GLU A 781 -37.96 -20.91 -32.71
C GLU A 781 -38.80 -21.01 -31.42
N GLY A 782 -39.32 -19.91 -30.91
CA GLY A 782 -40.19 -19.85 -29.76
C GLY A 782 -39.48 -19.81 -28.38
N ALA A 783 -38.15 -19.88 -28.35
CA ALA A 783 -37.40 -19.82 -27.08
C ALA A 783 -37.33 -18.41 -26.46
N LEU A 784 -37.54 -17.34 -27.27
CA LEU A 784 -37.48 -15.95 -26.84
C LEU A 784 -38.60 -15.13 -27.52
N SER A 785 -39.16 -14.12 -26.85
CA SER A 785 -40.12 -13.19 -27.44
C SER A 785 -39.46 -12.33 -28.52
N GLU A 786 -40.16 -11.90 -29.57
CA GLU A 786 -39.62 -11.03 -30.64
C GLU A 786 -38.96 -9.76 -30.15
N ARG A 787 -39.47 -9.19 -29.07
CA ARG A 787 -38.90 -7.96 -28.44
C ARG A 787 -37.54 -8.25 -27.81
N ILE A 788 -37.33 -9.44 -27.30
CA ILE A 788 -36.06 -9.87 -26.72
C ILE A 788 -35.08 -10.15 -27.87
N LEU A 789 -35.49 -10.84 -28.93
CA LEU A 789 -34.68 -11.15 -30.10
C LEU A 789 -34.09 -9.91 -30.75
N SER A 790 -34.83 -8.79 -30.86
CA SER A 790 -34.33 -7.56 -31.46
C SER A 790 -33.16 -6.90 -30.69
N TYR A 791 -33.03 -7.18 -29.39
CA TYR A 791 -31.91 -6.69 -28.56
C TYR A 791 -30.74 -7.67 -28.46
N TYR A 792 -30.96 -8.93 -28.78
CA TYR A 792 -30.00 -10.03 -28.56
C TYR A 792 -29.10 -10.36 -29.75
N TYR A 793 -29.47 -9.94 -30.97
CA TYR A 793 -28.70 -10.21 -32.16
C TYR A 793 -27.83 -9.03 -32.55
N PRO A 794 -26.50 -9.11 -32.39
CA PRO A 794 -25.62 -8.14 -33.02
C PRO A 794 -25.78 -8.29 -34.55
N ALA A 795 -25.72 -7.17 -35.26
CA ALA A 795 -25.77 -7.10 -36.73
C ALA A 795 -24.70 -7.96 -37.41
N THR A 796 -23.71 -8.45 -36.65
CA THR A 796 -22.60 -9.32 -37.11
C THR A 796 -22.96 -10.80 -37.22
N CYS A 797 -24.09 -11.29 -36.69
CA CYS A 797 -24.60 -12.61 -37.03
C CYS A 797 -25.11 -12.73 -38.48
N LYS A 798 -24.98 -11.69 -39.25
CA LYS A 798 -25.40 -11.64 -40.67
C LYS A 798 -24.60 -12.53 -41.62
N ASP A 799 -23.44 -13.05 -41.20
CA ASP A 799 -22.55 -13.82 -42.09
C ASP A 799 -22.79 -15.34 -42.03
N GLY A 800 -24.00 -15.80 -41.74
CA GLY A 800 -24.52 -17.05 -42.18
C GLY A 800 -24.06 -18.35 -41.53
N ASN A 801 -23.42 -18.30 -40.34
CA ASN A 801 -22.94 -19.51 -39.65
C ASN A 801 -23.77 -19.93 -38.43
N ALA A 802 -24.51 -19.04 -37.76
CA ALA A 802 -25.52 -19.43 -36.77
C ALA A 802 -26.74 -20.00 -37.46
N LEU A 803 -27.20 -21.18 -36.99
CA LEU A 803 -28.42 -21.79 -37.55
C LEU A 803 -29.63 -21.09 -36.93
N GLU A 804 -30.22 -20.17 -37.68
CA GLU A 804 -31.45 -19.47 -37.31
C GLU A 804 -32.66 -20.05 -37.97
N GLY A 805 -33.66 -20.36 -37.16
CA GLY A 805 -34.98 -20.77 -37.63
C GLY A 805 -35.02 -22.11 -38.35
N GLN A 806 -36.21 -22.49 -38.71
CA GLN A 806 -36.52 -23.74 -39.42
C GLN A 806 -36.50 -23.56 -40.96
N CYS A 807 -36.37 -24.66 -41.67
CA CYS A 807 -36.38 -24.68 -43.12
C CYS A 807 -37.59 -23.90 -43.68
N THR A 808 -37.30 -22.99 -44.61
CA THR A 808 -38.30 -22.15 -45.25
C THR A 808 -38.70 -22.65 -46.62
N ILE A 809 -38.04 -23.73 -47.08
CA ILE A 809 -38.29 -24.34 -48.41
C ILE A 809 -39.38 -25.43 -48.29
N HIS A 810 -39.22 -26.31 -47.31
CA HIS A 810 -40.13 -27.46 -47.12
C HIS A 810 -41.16 -27.13 -46.03
N LEU A 811 -42.22 -26.46 -46.42
CA LEU A 811 -43.33 -26.07 -45.56
C LEU A 811 -44.38 -27.19 -45.49
N ALA A 812 -45.18 -27.23 -44.41
CA ALA A 812 -46.36 -28.10 -44.37
C ALA A 812 -47.24 -27.78 -45.56
N PRO A 813 -47.85 -28.83 -46.19
CA PRO A 813 -48.91 -28.58 -47.15
C PRO A 813 -49.97 -27.68 -46.46
N PRO A 814 -50.55 -26.73 -47.22
CA PRO A 814 -51.66 -25.96 -46.64
C PRO A 814 -52.76 -26.93 -46.21
N GLU A 815 -53.23 -26.76 -44.97
CA GLU A 815 -54.36 -27.53 -44.50
C GLU A 815 -55.49 -27.47 -45.55
N PRO A 816 -56.13 -28.59 -45.87
CA PRO A 816 -57.28 -28.55 -46.75
C PRO A 816 -58.29 -27.55 -46.17
N ILE A 817 -58.67 -26.59 -46.99
CA ILE A 817 -59.79 -25.68 -46.69
C ILE A 817 -60.99 -26.57 -46.44
N GLU A 818 -61.37 -26.80 -45.20
CA GLU A 818 -62.68 -27.35 -44.90
C GLU A 818 -63.73 -26.41 -45.49
N THR A 819 -64.28 -26.76 -46.63
CA THR A 819 -65.47 -26.13 -47.17
C THR A 819 -66.63 -26.46 -46.21
N THR A 820 -66.88 -25.56 -45.31
CA THR A 820 -68.09 -25.61 -44.51
C THR A 820 -69.28 -25.62 -45.44
N PRO A 821 -70.20 -26.59 -45.30
CA PRO A 821 -71.48 -26.59 -46.08
C PRO A 821 -72.24 -25.30 -45.80
N PRO A 822 -73.11 -24.82 -46.74
CA PRO A 822 -73.81 -23.55 -46.55
C PRO A 822 -74.72 -23.66 -45.34
N VAL A 823 -74.61 -22.75 -44.46
CA VAL A 823 -75.50 -22.63 -43.29
C VAL A 823 -76.84 -22.14 -43.80
N GLU A 824 -77.92 -22.93 -43.67
CA GLU A 824 -79.34 -22.49 -43.74
C GLU A 824 -79.56 -21.42 -42.66
N THR A 825 -80.01 -20.27 -43.13
CA THR A 825 -80.32 -19.10 -42.24
C THR A 825 -81.70 -19.31 -41.64
N ASP A 826 -81.86 -19.67 -40.40
CA ASP A 826 -83.12 -19.52 -39.67
C ASP A 826 -83.22 -18.01 -39.15
N PRO A 827 -84.52 -17.55 -39.00
CA PRO A 827 -84.70 -16.07 -38.75
C PRO A 827 -84.33 -15.67 -37.34
N LEU A 828 -83.77 -14.46 -37.28
CA LEU A 828 -83.34 -13.74 -36.10
C LEU A 828 -84.41 -13.58 -34.99
N GLU A 829 -84.12 -14.13 -33.81
CA GLU A 829 -84.66 -13.59 -32.52
C GLU A 829 -83.85 -12.41 -32.05
N PRO A 830 -84.49 -11.39 -31.38
CA PRO A 830 -83.79 -10.20 -30.97
C PRO A 830 -82.93 -10.47 -29.70
N PRO A 831 -81.86 -9.75 -29.51
CA PRO A 831 -80.96 -9.98 -28.40
C PRO A 831 -81.51 -9.48 -27.06
N ASP A 832 -81.42 -10.35 -26.05
CA ASP A 832 -81.65 -9.99 -24.64
C ASP A 832 -80.56 -9.02 -24.13
N LEU A 833 -81.04 -8.03 -23.36
CA LEU A 833 -80.16 -7.01 -22.68
C LEU A 833 -79.42 -7.72 -21.51
N PRO A 834 -78.21 -7.32 -21.26
CA PRO A 834 -77.43 -7.82 -20.11
C PRO A 834 -77.97 -7.22 -18.78
N PRO A 835 -77.90 -7.97 -17.68
CA PRO A 835 -78.30 -7.46 -16.35
C PRO A 835 -77.26 -6.48 -15.77
N GLU A 836 -77.78 -5.49 -15.02
CA GLU A 836 -76.98 -4.51 -14.29
C GLU A 836 -76.04 -5.12 -13.21
N PRO A 837 -74.95 -4.52 -12.89
CA PRO A 837 -73.99 -5.03 -11.87
C PRO A 837 -74.49 -4.69 -10.45
N ASP A 838 -74.45 -5.68 -9.60
CA ASP A 838 -74.70 -5.65 -8.15
C ASP A 838 -73.66 -4.83 -7.41
N PRO A 839 -74.08 -3.98 -6.46
CA PRO A 839 -73.13 -3.19 -5.66
C PRO A 839 -72.47 -4.02 -4.54
N GLY A 840 -71.19 -4.22 -4.60
CA GLY A 840 -70.47 -4.89 -3.54
C GLY A 840 -70.44 -4.10 -2.24
N PRO A 841 -70.28 -4.79 -1.08
CA PRO A 841 -70.18 -4.16 0.21
C PRO A 841 -68.80 -3.64 0.46
N GLY A 842 -68.71 -2.40 0.96
CA GLY A 842 -67.49 -1.81 1.45
C GLY A 842 -66.96 -2.49 2.73
N ILE A 843 -65.66 -2.51 2.78
CA ILE A 843 -64.84 -2.02 3.93
C ILE A 843 -63.41 -1.90 3.36
#